data_bb44723422f9698aa427a9262ac33a45
#
_entry.id   bb44723422f9698aa427a9262ac33a45
#
_cell.length_a   1.000
_cell.length_b   1.000
_cell.length_c   1.000
_cell.angle_alpha   90.00
_cell.angle_beta   90.00
_cell.angle_gamma   90.00
#
_symmetry.space_group_name_H-M   'P 1'
#
loop_
_entity.id
_entity.type
_entity.pdbx_description
1 polymer ?
#
loop_
_entity_poly.entity_id
_entity_poly.type
_entity_poly.pdbx_seq_one_letter_code
_entity_poly.pdbx_strand_id
1 'polypeptide(L)'
;MIRRILLVLPVLLPFLLSAQINIKGRVIDANTAVPLPGAHVSINNNLKVAITKPDGLFEIKGLHEGDYKIKVTYMGYADWVSDLELTDSRTMLISMEEVSLTIDEEVIIQSSRAGEKTPVASTTIQKEAIDRLNQGRDMPFLLEHMPATVSTSDAGTGIGYTSFRIRGTDMNRINITVNGIPLNDAESHSVFWVNMPDFTSSVSSLQVQRGVGSSTNGAAAFGASVNLQTAAPSTAPYGEINNAIGSFNTFQHSVSAGTGLIKGKWALDTRLSKLSSDGFIDRASADLKSFYVSSGYYGTNTILKLNVFSGKEITYQAWDGVPSVLLDSQRTYNAMGMYTDKDGNIRFYENETDNYQQDHYQFLIGQRFNKKTTANFALHYTRGRGYYEQYKDNADLADYGLEPLRFISTTSDTLLIENSDLIRRKHLDNHFYGFTMSVNYKPSNRLQLLLGSSGSIYEGDHFGRIIWAEYAATAGHDFEWYTGTGDKKELNVYSKANYQATNRLSLYGDLQIRTINYKITGIDDDLRNISQEHNFLFFNPKAGIYYDLHSNGSFYASFAIAHREPNRDNYTDADPTKPAPIAERLFDYELGYHYKNSRMDLNANGYYMYYHDQLILTGDINDVGSAIMTNVDKSYRTGLELSGIYHFDKSIALNLNAAFSSNKIIDFVEKVDNWDLGGQLAESLGKTDLAFSPNAVAGLALIWKPIPSLTASFEGKYVSQQYIDNTSSDERSLDPYIVNNLKLSYSVKPKFIKELVLNLALNNVFNQEYETNAWVYRYYYEDVYQKMDGYFPQAGINFMAGLSIKL
;
A
#
# COMPACT_ATOMS: atom_id res chain seq x y z
N MET A 1 51.53 104.66 -7.07
CA MET A 1 51.85 104.29 -5.71
C MET A 1 51.12 102.99 -5.33
N ILE A 2 51.98 102.05 -4.88
CA ILE A 2 51.62 100.78 -4.21
C ILE A 2 50.86 99.71 -4.92
N ARG A 3 51.68 98.65 -5.30
CA ARG A 3 51.31 97.31 -5.75
C ARG A 3 50.54 96.56 -4.70
N ARG A 4 49.59 95.74 -5.09
CA ARG A 4 49.17 94.53 -4.34
C ARG A 4 49.14 93.34 -5.32
N ILE A 5 50.00 92.39 -5.03
CA ILE A 5 50.07 91.08 -5.65
C ILE A 5 49.00 90.16 -5.03
N LEU A 6 48.11 89.58 -5.82
CA LEU A 6 47.19 88.50 -5.37
C LEU A 6 47.79 87.16 -5.83
N LEU A 7 48.16 86.35 -4.85
CA LEU A 7 48.54 84.95 -4.99
C LEU A 7 47.30 84.13 -5.21
N VAL A 8 47.16 83.44 -6.35
CA VAL A 8 46.17 82.45 -6.63
C VAL A 8 46.74 81.09 -6.21
N LEU A 9 46.14 80.47 -5.16
CA LEU A 9 46.45 79.12 -4.66
C LEU A 9 45.57 78.12 -5.44
N PRO A 10 46.06 77.09 -6.14
CA PRO A 10 45.19 76.05 -6.72
C PRO A 10 44.80 75.08 -5.63
N VAL A 11 43.46 74.95 -5.38
CA VAL A 11 42.86 73.93 -4.55
C VAL A 11 42.88 72.60 -5.32
N LEU A 12 43.80 71.73 -4.97
CA LEU A 12 43.80 70.32 -5.38
C LEU A 12 42.68 69.59 -4.63
N LEU A 13 41.53 69.35 -5.27
CA LEU A 13 40.57 68.36 -4.85
C LEU A 13 41.12 66.96 -5.12
N PRO A 14 41.27 66.10 -4.10
CA PRO A 14 41.55 64.69 -4.37
C PRO A 14 40.34 64.04 -5.05
N PHE A 15 40.41 63.63 -6.28
CA PHE A 15 39.53 62.66 -6.92
C PHE A 15 39.69 61.33 -6.14
N LEU A 16 38.76 61.04 -5.27
CA LEU A 16 38.60 59.71 -4.71
C LEU A 16 38.18 58.75 -5.87
N LEU A 17 39.17 58.11 -6.47
CA LEU A 17 38.99 56.95 -7.35
C LEU A 17 38.49 55.82 -6.45
N SER A 18 37.19 55.72 -6.28
CA SER A 18 36.61 54.50 -5.70
C SER A 18 36.93 53.32 -6.60
N ALA A 19 37.78 52.43 -6.13
CA ALA A 19 38.05 51.19 -6.85
C ALA A 19 36.76 50.46 -7.13
N GLN A 20 36.41 50.28 -8.42
CA GLN A 20 35.21 49.49 -8.79
C GLN A 20 35.54 48.01 -8.58
N ILE A 21 34.70 47.34 -7.76
CA ILE A 21 34.81 45.94 -7.42
C ILE A 21 33.95 45.12 -8.36
N ASN A 22 34.43 43.96 -8.80
CA ASN A 22 33.69 43.06 -9.67
C ASN A 22 33.51 41.70 -9.00
N ILE A 23 32.31 41.12 -9.14
CA ILE A 23 32.04 39.72 -8.77
C ILE A 23 32.07 38.92 -10.05
N LYS A 24 32.92 37.88 -10.10
CA LYS A 24 32.93 36.86 -11.14
C LYS A 24 32.54 35.54 -10.53
N GLY A 25 31.98 34.64 -11.31
CA GLY A 25 31.73 33.32 -10.81
C GLY A 25 31.28 32.36 -11.90
N ARG A 26 31.15 31.12 -11.49
CA ARG A 26 30.56 30.04 -12.28
C ARG A 26 29.41 29.41 -11.53
N VAL A 27 28.28 29.19 -12.20
CA VAL A 27 27.15 28.47 -11.69
C VAL A 27 27.14 27.08 -12.28
N ILE A 28 27.07 26.07 -11.41
CA ILE A 28 27.08 24.64 -11.77
C ILE A 28 26.00 23.89 -11.05
N ASP A 29 25.61 22.75 -11.57
CA ASP A 29 24.81 21.75 -10.89
C ASP A 29 25.61 21.11 -9.75
N ALA A 30 24.99 20.99 -8.56
CA ALA A 30 25.67 20.50 -7.36
C ALA A 30 26.06 19.01 -7.43
N ASN A 31 25.29 18.20 -8.19
CA ASN A 31 25.47 16.76 -8.27
C ASN A 31 26.38 16.35 -9.44
N THR A 32 26.19 17.00 -10.59
CA THR A 32 26.89 16.62 -11.84
C THR A 32 28.05 17.51 -12.19
N ALA A 33 28.20 18.68 -11.51
CA ALA A 33 29.15 19.73 -11.80
C ALA A 33 29.07 20.31 -13.25
N VAL A 34 27.95 20.05 -13.95
CA VAL A 34 27.68 20.59 -15.28
C VAL A 34 27.38 22.09 -15.17
N PRO A 35 27.95 22.96 -16.05
CA PRO A 35 27.60 24.38 -16.07
C PRO A 35 26.12 24.62 -16.34
N LEU A 36 25.53 25.62 -15.66
CA LEU A 36 24.15 26.05 -15.85
C LEU A 36 24.07 27.35 -16.68
N PRO A 37 23.89 27.25 -18.02
CA PRO A 37 23.76 28.41 -18.88
C PRO A 37 22.39 29.06 -18.74
N GLY A 38 22.34 30.39 -18.68
CA GLY A 38 21.09 31.14 -18.55
C GLY A 38 20.61 31.32 -17.12
N ALA A 39 21.40 30.94 -16.12
CA ALA A 39 21.09 31.21 -14.72
C ALA A 39 21.08 32.73 -14.44
N HIS A 40 20.11 33.22 -13.72
CA HIS A 40 19.94 34.63 -13.41
C HIS A 40 20.61 34.92 -12.05
N VAL A 41 21.65 35.69 -12.06
CA VAL A 41 22.43 36.11 -10.88
C VAL A 41 22.08 37.56 -10.57
N SER A 42 21.50 37.84 -9.39
CA SER A 42 21.09 39.18 -8.97
C SER A 42 21.69 39.57 -7.61
N ILE A 43 21.88 40.84 -7.43
CA ILE A 43 22.39 41.47 -6.19
C ILE A 43 21.32 42.42 -5.65
N ASN A 44 21.12 42.42 -4.32
CA ASN A 44 20.21 43.30 -3.59
C ASN A 44 18.85 43.49 -4.28
N ASN A 45 18.09 42.39 -4.51
CA ASN A 45 16.79 42.41 -5.17
C ASN A 45 16.79 43.09 -6.56
N ASN A 46 17.74 42.71 -7.43
CA ASN A 46 17.91 43.17 -8.80
C ASN A 46 18.56 44.57 -8.97
N LEU A 47 19.28 45.08 -7.96
CA LEU A 47 20.08 46.29 -8.13
C LEU A 47 21.08 46.16 -9.31
N LYS A 48 21.70 44.95 -9.46
CA LYS A 48 22.44 44.53 -10.63
C LYS A 48 22.21 43.08 -10.94
N VAL A 49 22.24 42.73 -12.22
CA VAL A 49 21.88 41.40 -12.73
C VAL A 49 22.93 40.95 -13.76
N ALA A 50 23.25 39.67 -13.76
CA ALA A 50 24.02 38.99 -14.82
C ALA A 50 23.33 37.68 -15.17
N ILE A 51 23.43 37.25 -16.43
CA ILE A 51 22.98 35.94 -16.89
C ILE A 51 24.20 35.09 -17.21
N THR A 52 24.24 33.84 -16.79
CA THR A 52 25.36 32.94 -17.03
C THR A 52 25.47 32.58 -18.51
N LYS A 53 26.72 32.53 -19.01
CA LYS A 53 27.09 32.14 -20.38
C LYS A 53 26.99 30.61 -20.57
N PRO A 54 27.16 30.06 -21.79
CA PRO A 54 27.12 28.61 -22.02
C PRO A 54 28.04 27.77 -21.15
N ASP A 55 29.14 28.36 -20.68
CA ASP A 55 30.10 27.74 -19.76
C ASP A 55 29.77 27.96 -18.27
N GLY A 56 28.61 28.51 -17.97
CA GLY A 56 28.12 28.83 -16.62
C GLY A 56 28.78 30.08 -16.00
N LEU A 57 29.64 30.80 -16.70
CA LEU A 57 30.35 31.98 -16.16
C LEU A 57 29.44 33.21 -16.15
N PHE A 58 29.57 34.03 -15.10
CA PHE A 58 28.92 35.34 -14.99
C PHE A 58 29.91 36.39 -14.47
N GLU A 59 29.63 37.67 -14.74
CA GLU A 59 30.37 38.80 -14.20
C GLU A 59 29.42 39.96 -13.91
N ILE A 60 29.51 40.49 -12.67
CA ILE A 60 28.82 41.72 -12.26
C ILE A 60 29.87 42.78 -11.95
N LYS A 61 29.83 43.91 -12.68
CA LYS A 61 30.83 44.96 -12.63
C LYS A 61 30.34 46.21 -11.90
N GLY A 62 31.32 46.99 -11.39
CA GLY A 62 31.07 48.34 -10.86
C GLY A 62 30.30 48.34 -9.56
N LEU A 63 30.62 47.45 -8.65
CA LEU A 63 30.15 47.44 -7.27
C LEU A 63 31.10 48.28 -6.39
N HIS A 64 30.64 48.74 -5.28
CA HIS A 64 31.42 49.41 -4.24
C HIS A 64 31.64 48.46 -3.07
N GLU A 65 32.54 48.83 -2.17
CA GLU A 65 32.68 48.12 -0.90
C GLU A 65 31.40 48.19 -0.08
N GLY A 66 30.99 47.10 0.52
CA GLY A 66 29.76 47.01 1.33
C GLY A 66 29.13 45.62 1.35
N ASP A 67 28.01 45.54 2.07
CA ASP A 67 27.21 44.32 2.24
C ASP A 67 26.23 44.13 1.10
N TYR A 68 26.24 42.95 0.49
CA TYR A 68 25.40 42.59 -0.62
C TYR A 68 24.72 41.24 -0.36
N LYS A 69 23.46 41.12 -0.80
CA LYS A 69 22.74 39.85 -0.88
C LYS A 69 22.74 39.39 -2.31
N ILE A 70 23.49 38.30 -2.61
CA ILE A 70 23.53 37.69 -3.94
C ILE A 70 22.49 36.58 -4.01
N LYS A 71 21.65 36.57 -5.04
CA LYS A 71 20.66 35.54 -5.32
C LYS A 71 20.87 35.00 -6.72
N VAL A 72 20.90 33.67 -6.85
CA VAL A 72 20.95 32.98 -8.13
C VAL A 72 19.68 32.17 -8.29
N THR A 73 19.00 32.33 -9.42
CA THR A 73 17.81 31.57 -9.79
C THR A 73 18.01 30.93 -11.16
N TYR A 74 17.61 29.68 -11.26
CA TYR A 74 17.62 28.93 -12.52
C TYR A 74 16.43 27.96 -12.55
N MET A 75 15.81 27.82 -13.73
CA MET A 75 14.63 26.97 -13.87
C MET A 75 14.99 25.53 -13.54
N GLY A 76 14.27 24.91 -12.58
CA GLY A 76 14.54 23.55 -12.12
C GLY A 76 15.58 23.45 -10.99
N TYR A 77 15.99 24.57 -10.41
CA TYR A 77 16.95 24.60 -9.30
C TYR A 77 16.45 25.46 -8.12
N ALA A 78 16.86 25.06 -6.90
CA ALA A 78 16.58 25.84 -5.70
C ALA A 78 17.25 27.22 -5.80
N ASP A 79 16.55 28.27 -5.36
CA ASP A 79 17.13 29.59 -5.26
C ASP A 79 18.34 29.53 -4.32
N TRP A 80 19.51 29.85 -4.85
CA TRP A 80 20.74 29.99 -4.04
C TRP A 80 20.86 31.43 -3.56
N VAL A 81 20.98 31.63 -2.26
CA VAL A 81 21.07 32.95 -1.63
C VAL A 81 22.22 32.99 -0.64
N SER A 82 23.04 34.03 -0.70
CA SER A 82 24.13 34.25 0.27
C SER A 82 24.29 35.72 0.56
N ASP A 83 24.56 36.06 1.80
CA ASP A 83 25.04 37.38 2.17
C ASP A 83 26.54 37.45 1.92
N LEU A 84 27.03 38.56 1.37
CA LEU A 84 28.37 38.76 0.89
C LEU A 84 28.92 40.15 1.32
N GLU A 85 29.90 40.19 2.20
CA GLU A 85 30.68 41.38 2.48
C GLU A 85 31.77 41.50 1.39
N LEU A 86 31.72 42.57 0.65
CA LEU A 86 32.57 42.83 -0.48
C LEU A 86 33.58 43.94 -0.20
N THR A 87 34.83 43.56 0.00
CA THR A 87 35.97 44.49 0.22
C THR A 87 36.88 44.60 -0.98
N ASP A 88 36.89 43.58 -1.85
CA ASP A 88 37.68 43.51 -3.08
C ASP A 88 36.96 42.66 -4.16
N SER A 89 37.55 42.55 -5.37
CA SER A 89 36.96 41.72 -6.45
C SER A 89 37.04 40.24 -6.09
N ARG A 90 35.90 39.52 -6.19
CA ARG A 90 35.72 38.14 -5.74
C ARG A 90 35.33 37.20 -6.85
N THR A 91 35.92 35.99 -6.82
CA THR A 91 35.50 34.88 -7.70
C THR A 91 34.78 33.83 -6.88
N MET A 92 33.58 33.37 -7.36
CA MET A 92 32.74 32.43 -6.67
C MET A 92 32.39 31.22 -7.52
N LEU A 93 32.37 30.03 -6.93
CA LEU A 93 31.74 28.84 -7.49
C LEU A 93 30.40 28.67 -6.78
N ILE A 94 29.33 28.70 -7.54
CA ILE A 94 27.94 28.56 -7.02
C ILE A 94 27.40 27.23 -7.48
N SER A 95 27.21 26.32 -6.55
CA SER A 95 26.63 25.02 -6.79
C SER A 95 25.13 25.12 -6.46
N MET A 96 24.28 24.96 -7.47
CA MET A 96 22.84 24.95 -7.32
C MET A 96 22.35 23.51 -7.21
N GLU A 97 21.50 23.26 -6.24
CA GLU A 97 20.81 21.98 -6.11
C GLU A 97 19.64 21.96 -7.08
N GLU A 98 19.58 20.91 -7.92
CA GLU A 98 18.40 20.67 -8.73
C GLU A 98 17.20 20.53 -7.78
N VAL A 99 16.27 21.46 -7.85
CA VAL A 99 14.94 21.18 -7.30
C VAL A 99 14.35 20.18 -8.29
N SER A 100 14.32 18.90 -7.90
CA SER A 100 13.26 18.05 -8.44
C SER A 100 12.02 18.91 -8.30
N LEU A 101 11.34 19.25 -9.41
CA LEU A 101 10.11 19.99 -9.36
C LEU A 101 9.13 19.20 -8.48
N THR A 102 9.25 19.34 -7.19
CA THR A 102 8.13 19.31 -6.30
C THR A 102 7.32 20.57 -6.68
N ILE A 103 6.69 20.51 -7.84
CA ILE A 103 5.41 21.17 -8.02
C ILE A 103 4.65 20.63 -6.86
N ASP A 104 4.48 21.46 -5.82
CA ASP A 104 3.98 21.05 -4.53
C ASP A 104 3.14 19.79 -4.68
N GLU A 105 3.72 18.58 -4.46
CA GLU A 105 2.98 17.31 -4.32
C GLU A 105 1.84 17.52 -3.35
N GLU A 106 1.99 18.49 -2.48
CA GLU A 106 0.97 19.12 -1.67
C GLU A 106 -0.35 19.39 -2.39
N VAL A 107 -0.36 19.76 -3.67
CA VAL A 107 -1.62 20.19 -4.32
C VAL A 107 -2.54 19.00 -4.60
N ILE A 108 -2.05 17.83 -4.98
CA ILE A 108 -2.93 16.70 -5.37
C ILE A 108 -3.22 15.73 -4.20
N ILE A 109 -2.33 15.57 -3.23
CA ILE A 109 -2.32 14.42 -2.32
C ILE A 109 -2.47 14.79 -0.84
N GLN A 110 -2.39 16.07 -0.47
CA GLN A 110 -2.48 16.50 0.94
C GLN A 110 -3.77 16.08 1.67
N SER A 111 -4.83 15.79 0.96
CA SER A 111 -6.11 15.48 1.60
C SER A 111 -6.10 14.13 2.34
N SER A 112 -5.44 13.09 1.82
CA SER A 112 -5.47 11.73 2.38
C SER A 112 -4.31 11.41 3.34
N ARG A 113 -3.27 12.25 3.38
CA ARG A 113 -2.08 12.03 4.21
C ARG A 113 -2.11 12.80 5.51
N ALA A 114 -1.54 12.19 6.55
CA ALA A 114 -1.28 12.90 7.81
C ALA A 114 -0.09 13.85 7.60
N GLY A 115 -0.28 15.13 7.95
CA GLY A 115 0.80 16.12 8.01
C GLY A 115 1.58 16.02 9.33
N GLU A 116 2.69 16.76 9.44
CA GLU A 116 3.60 16.71 10.60
C GLU A 116 2.93 16.95 11.96
N LYS A 117 1.87 17.77 12.00
CA LYS A 117 1.13 18.11 13.25
C LYS A 117 -0.26 17.46 13.31
N THR A 118 -0.49 16.43 12.52
CA THR A 118 -1.73 15.64 12.61
C THR A 118 -1.58 14.61 13.74
N PRO A 119 -2.51 14.53 14.70
CA PRO A 119 -2.40 13.63 15.85
C PRO A 119 -2.81 12.20 15.46
N VAL A 120 -1.99 11.55 14.63
CA VAL A 120 -2.21 10.20 14.10
C VAL A 120 -0.88 9.44 14.06
N ALA A 121 -0.88 8.19 14.48
CA ALA A 121 0.26 7.29 14.35
C ALA A 121 0.54 7.01 12.86
N SER A 122 1.55 7.62 12.28
CA SER A 122 1.87 7.44 10.88
C SER A 122 3.35 7.16 10.62
N THR A 123 3.62 6.44 9.53
CA THR A 123 4.98 6.15 9.04
C THR A 123 5.00 6.36 7.53
N THR A 124 5.96 7.14 7.05
CA THR A 124 6.12 7.39 5.60
C THR A 124 7.41 6.75 5.11
N ILE A 125 7.33 5.98 4.02
CA ILE A 125 8.47 5.43 3.30
C ILE A 125 8.63 6.22 2.00
N GLN A 126 9.84 6.75 1.77
CA GLN A 126 10.18 7.50 0.57
C GLN A 126 10.79 6.61 -0.52
N LYS A 127 10.88 7.12 -1.75
CA LYS A 127 11.33 6.39 -2.96
C LYS A 127 12.62 5.61 -2.74
N GLU A 128 13.64 6.22 -2.13
CA GLU A 128 14.95 5.59 -1.94
C GLU A 128 14.86 4.35 -1.04
N ALA A 129 13.97 4.39 -0.05
CA ALA A 129 13.72 3.23 0.81
C ALA A 129 12.85 2.19 0.11
N ILE A 130 11.85 2.62 -0.67
CA ILE A 130 11.04 1.73 -1.51
C ILE A 130 11.92 0.97 -2.49
N ASP A 131 12.79 1.64 -3.24
CA ASP A 131 13.67 1.03 -4.23
C ASP A 131 14.62 -0.01 -3.61
N ARG A 132 15.11 0.27 -2.39
CA ARG A 132 15.95 -0.68 -1.65
C ARG A 132 15.17 -1.89 -1.15
N LEU A 133 13.91 -1.71 -0.75
CA LEU A 133 13.05 -2.77 -0.21
C LEU A 133 12.36 -3.58 -1.32
N ASN A 134 12.10 -2.94 -2.46
CA ASN A 134 11.46 -3.59 -3.61
C ASN A 134 12.44 -4.53 -4.32
N GLN A 135 12.33 -5.81 -4.02
CA GLN A 135 13.16 -6.87 -4.59
C GLN A 135 12.32 -7.95 -5.27
N GLY A 136 11.23 -7.53 -5.93
CA GLY A 136 10.37 -8.42 -6.71
C GLY A 136 9.26 -9.10 -5.92
N ARG A 137 9.16 -8.90 -4.61
CA ARG A 137 8.01 -9.33 -3.80
C ARG A 137 6.90 -8.29 -3.84
N ASP A 138 5.69 -8.71 -3.56
CA ASP A 138 4.50 -7.86 -3.55
C ASP A 138 4.52 -6.81 -2.42
N MET A 139 3.65 -5.80 -2.53
CA MET A 139 3.55 -4.68 -1.60
C MET A 139 3.45 -5.07 -0.10
N PRO A 140 2.72 -6.12 0.31
CA PRO A 140 2.68 -6.58 1.69
C PRO A 140 4.05 -6.80 2.32
N PHE A 141 5.00 -7.34 1.58
CA PHE A 141 6.35 -7.61 2.06
C PHE A 141 7.24 -6.36 2.16
N LEU A 142 6.89 -5.28 1.45
CA LEU A 142 7.52 -3.98 1.65
C LEU A 142 7.11 -3.37 3.00
N LEU A 143 5.90 -3.65 3.47
CA LEU A 143 5.37 -3.19 4.75
C LEU A 143 5.78 -4.05 5.95
N GLU A 144 6.38 -5.22 5.72
CA GLU A 144 6.73 -6.22 6.74
C GLU A 144 7.54 -5.64 7.92
N HIS A 145 8.41 -4.65 7.66
CA HIS A 145 9.24 -4.01 8.67
C HIS A 145 8.58 -2.82 9.38
N MET A 146 7.27 -2.62 9.21
CA MET A 146 6.53 -1.63 9.98
C MET A 146 6.07 -2.18 11.34
N PRO A 147 5.85 -1.30 12.36
CA PRO A 147 5.31 -1.74 13.64
C PRO A 147 3.99 -2.50 13.49
N ALA A 148 3.82 -3.55 14.28
CA ALA A 148 2.60 -4.36 14.35
C ALA A 148 2.10 -4.96 13.02
N THR A 149 2.98 -5.13 12.01
CA THR A 149 2.64 -5.67 10.70
C THR A 149 3.10 -7.12 10.56
N VAL A 150 2.22 -7.98 10.05
CA VAL A 150 2.52 -9.38 9.68
C VAL A 150 2.05 -9.60 8.26
N SER A 151 2.93 -10.10 7.39
CA SER A 151 2.63 -10.39 5.98
C SER A 151 2.56 -11.90 5.75
N THR A 152 1.76 -12.32 4.77
CA THR A 152 1.59 -13.72 4.39
C THR A 152 1.57 -13.88 2.87
N SER A 153 1.91 -15.09 2.40
CA SER A 153 1.86 -15.49 0.99
C SER A 153 1.38 -16.93 0.89
N ASP A 154 0.37 -17.18 0.07
CA ASP A 154 -0.18 -18.52 -0.13
C ASP A 154 0.82 -19.42 -0.86
N ALA A 155 1.53 -18.88 -1.85
CA ALA A 155 2.63 -19.56 -2.55
C ALA A 155 3.94 -19.62 -1.75
N GLY A 156 4.02 -18.99 -0.56
CA GLY A 156 5.16 -19.01 0.35
C GLY A 156 6.36 -18.15 -0.07
N THR A 157 6.32 -17.46 -1.22
CA THR A 157 7.46 -16.70 -1.78
C THR A 157 7.32 -15.18 -1.65
N GLY A 158 6.12 -14.68 -1.35
CA GLY A 158 5.78 -13.26 -1.39
C GLY A 158 5.41 -12.76 -2.78
N ILE A 159 5.05 -13.66 -3.69
CA ILE A 159 4.58 -13.38 -5.05
C ILE A 159 3.26 -14.12 -5.26
N GLY A 160 2.30 -13.48 -5.90
CA GLY A 160 0.97 -14.04 -6.16
C GLY A 160 -0.06 -13.58 -5.13
N TYR A 161 -0.80 -14.51 -4.52
CA TYR A 161 -1.72 -14.19 -3.45
C TYR A 161 -0.96 -13.85 -2.18
N THR A 162 -0.98 -12.57 -1.83
CA THR A 162 -0.27 -12.01 -0.67
C THR A 162 -1.18 -11.07 0.09
N SER A 163 -1.05 -11.06 1.41
CA SER A 163 -1.80 -10.17 2.27
C SER A 163 -0.98 -9.70 3.48
N PHE A 164 -1.53 -8.79 4.29
CA PHE A 164 -0.90 -8.35 5.52
C PHE A 164 -1.95 -7.93 6.54
N ARG A 165 -1.56 -7.97 7.81
CA ARG A 165 -2.34 -7.49 8.95
C ARG A 165 -1.58 -6.40 9.68
N ILE A 166 -2.28 -5.39 10.18
CA ILE A 166 -1.73 -4.34 11.06
C ILE A 166 -2.48 -4.35 12.37
N ARG A 167 -1.78 -4.46 13.51
CA ARG A 167 -2.40 -4.63 14.85
C ARG A 167 -3.37 -5.82 14.90
N GLY A 168 -3.12 -6.87 14.11
CA GLY A 168 -4.02 -8.02 13.97
C GLY A 168 -5.33 -7.74 13.21
N THR A 169 -5.50 -6.57 12.59
CA THR A 169 -6.65 -6.31 11.72
C THR A 169 -6.40 -6.76 10.31
N ASP A 170 -7.39 -7.40 9.69
CA ASP A 170 -7.31 -7.95 8.34
C ASP A 170 -7.27 -6.88 7.26
N MET A 171 -6.85 -7.26 6.06
CA MET A 171 -6.74 -6.38 4.90
C MET A 171 -8.07 -5.74 4.51
N ASN A 172 -9.21 -6.41 4.72
CA ASN A 172 -10.55 -5.87 4.48
C ASN A 172 -10.96 -4.73 5.45
N ARG A 173 -10.14 -4.43 6.48
CA ARG A 173 -10.26 -3.30 7.42
C ARG A 173 -9.15 -2.27 7.24
N ILE A 174 -8.32 -2.44 6.21
CA ILE A 174 -7.22 -1.53 5.88
C ILE A 174 -7.55 -0.82 4.58
N ASN A 175 -7.75 0.49 4.66
CA ASN A 175 -7.99 1.30 3.47
C ASN A 175 -6.70 1.50 2.70
N ILE A 176 -6.75 1.30 1.39
CA ILE A 176 -5.63 1.49 0.48
C ILE A 176 -6.04 2.48 -0.60
N THR A 177 -5.23 3.52 -0.79
CA THR A 177 -5.46 4.51 -1.83
C THR A 177 -4.24 4.68 -2.73
N VAL A 178 -4.49 4.95 -3.99
CA VAL A 178 -3.48 5.40 -4.96
C VAL A 178 -3.82 6.82 -5.38
N ASN A 179 -2.94 7.78 -5.03
CA ASN A 179 -3.17 9.22 -5.28
C ASN A 179 -4.48 9.75 -4.64
N GLY A 180 -4.90 9.18 -3.50
CA GLY A 180 -6.14 9.55 -2.82
C GLY A 180 -7.41 8.92 -3.41
N ILE A 181 -7.29 8.04 -4.40
CA ILE A 181 -8.39 7.26 -4.98
C ILE A 181 -8.44 5.90 -4.31
N PRO A 182 -9.58 5.42 -3.79
CA PRO A 182 -9.72 4.09 -3.19
C PRO A 182 -9.32 2.97 -4.17
N LEU A 183 -8.58 1.98 -3.65
CA LEU A 183 -8.15 0.80 -4.39
C LEU A 183 -8.90 -0.45 -3.93
N ASN A 184 -9.38 -0.48 -2.68
CA ASN A 184 -10.13 -1.61 -2.15
C ASN A 184 -11.34 -1.92 -3.04
N ASP A 185 -11.52 -3.19 -3.34
CA ASP A 185 -12.74 -3.68 -3.98
C ASP A 185 -13.98 -3.35 -3.12
N ALA A 186 -15.08 -2.99 -3.76
CA ALA A 186 -16.25 -2.47 -3.07
C ALA A 186 -17.06 -3.56 -2.35
N GLU A 187 -16.99 -4.80 -2.81
CA GLU A 187 -17.71 -5.94 -2.23
C GLU A 187 -16.88 -6.67 -1.19
N SER A 188 -15.64 -7.08 -1.50
CA SER A 188 -14.76 -7.79 -0.56
C SER A 188 -14.09 -6.88 0.47
N HIS A 189 -14.00 -5.57 0.21
CA HIS A 189 -13.23 -4.57 0.96
C HIS A 189 -11.72 -4.82 0.98
N SER A 190 -11.22 -5.77 0.22
CA SER A 190 -9.81 -6.15 0.15
C SER A 190 -9.09 -5.56 -1.06
N VAL A 191 -7.77 -5.65 -1.07
CA VAL A 191 -6.92 -5.39 -2.23
C VAL A 191 -6.18 -6.68 -2.58
N PHE A 192 -6.38 -7.16 -3.78
CA PHE A 192 -5.65 -8.32 -4.31
C PHE A 192 -4.38 -7.82 -5.00
N TRP A 193 -3.22 -7.94 -4.32
CA TRP A 193 -1.95 -7.42 -4.81
C TRP A 193 -1.46 -8.13 -6.06
N VAL A 194 -1.87 -9.37 -6.25
CA VAL A 194 -1.64 -10.16 -7.45
C VAL A 194 -2.15 -9.46 -8.72
N ASN A 195 -3.23 -8.65 -8.61
CA ASN A 195 -3.77 -7.84 -9.70
C ASN A 195 -2.97 -6.55 -9.97
N MET A 196 -1.92 -6.27 -9.18
CA MET A 196 -1.06 -5.10 -9.30
C MET A 196 0.44 -5.46 -9.30
N PRO A 197 0.87 -6.39 -10.15
CA PRO A 197 2.25 -6.88 -10.12
C PRO A 197 3.22 -5.74 -10.41
N ASP A 198 4.31 -5.69 -9.60
CA ASP A 198 5.38 -4.69 -9.69
C ASP A 198 4.88 -3.22 -9.61
N PHE A 199 3.69 -2.98 -9.04
CA PHE A 199 3.17 -1.61 -8.91
C PHE A 199 4.06 -0.72 -8.04
N THR A 200 4.75 -1.30 -7.07
CA THR A 200 5.72 -0.65 -6.18
C THR A 200 6.79 0.14 -6.95
N SER A 201 7.21 -0.32 -8.13
CA SER A 201 8.16 0.37 -9.01
C SER A 201 7.66 1.72 -9.52
N SER A 202 6.33 1.93 -9.55
CA SER A 202 5.69 3.20 -9.95
C SER A 202 5.35 4.11 -8.76
N VAL A 203 5.66 3.70 -7.51
CA VAL A 203 5.36 4.46 -6.29
C VAL A 203 6.55 5.32 -5.87
N SER A 204 6.32 6.61 -5.60
CA SER A 204 7.34 7.54 -5.08
C SER A 204 7.38 7.57 -3.56
N SER A 205 6.24 7.40 -2.92
CA SER A 205 6.16 7.33 -1.47
C SER A 205 4.90 6.60 -1.03
N LEU A 206 4.94 6.00 0.14
CA LEU A 206 3.77 5.45 0.79
C LEU A 206 3.72 5.92 2.24
N GLN A 207 2.50 6.14 2.73
CA GLN A 207 2.27 6.47 4.14
C GLN A 207 1.28 5.48 4.72
N VAL A 208 1.64 4.85 5.83
CA VAL A 208 0.75 4.03 6.64
C VAL A 208 0.29 4.85 7.84
N GLN A 209 -1.02 5.00 7.99
CA GLN A 209 -1.66 5.54 9.18
C GLN A 209 -2.28 4.36 9.94
N ARG A 210 -1.92 4.17 11.20
CA ARG A 210 -2.44 3.11 12.05
C ARG A 210 -3.63 3.62 12.84
N GLY A 211 -4.58 2.73 13.18
CA GLY A 211 -5.88 3.11 13.75
C GLY A 211 -6.85 3.65 12.69
N VAL A 212 -7.85 4.37 13.11
CA VAL A 212 -8.93 4.87 12.23
C VAL A 212 -8.43 5.80 11.12
N GLY A 213 -7.30 6.47 11.29
CA GLY A 213 -6.75 7.38 10.30
C GLY A 213 -7.66 8.60 10.03
N SER A 214 -7.47 9.29 8.90
CA SER A 214 -8.24 10.48 8.56
C SER A 214 -9.46 10.17 7.68
N SER A 215 -10.51 11.01 7.75
CA SER A 215 -11.80 10.81 7.03
C SER A 215 -11.73 10.93 5.51
N THR A 216 -10.59 11.33 4.96
CA THR A 216 -10.32 11.31 3.51
C THR A 216 -9.99 9.91 2.99
N ASN A 217 -9.69 8.98 3.89
CA ASN A 217 -9.52 7.59 3.57
C ASN A 217 -10.91 6.95 3.40
N GLY A 218 -11.07 6.02 2.47
CA GLY A 218 -12.37 5.44 2.10
C GLY A 218 -12.98 4.50 3.13
N ALA A 219 -13.80 3.60 2.64
CA ALA A 219 -14.65 2.69 3.41
C ALA A 219 -13.90 1.82 4.44
N ALA A 220 -12.78 1.24 4.05
CA ALA A 220 -12.02 0.32 4.88
C ALA A 220 -11.03 1.03 5.86
N ALA A 221 -11.14 2.35 6.07
CA ALA A 221 -10.34 3.08 7.05
C ALA A 221 -10.81 2.80 8.48
N PHE A 222 -10.65 1.58 8.93
CA PHE A 222 -11.13 1.06 10.20
C PHE A 222 -9.99 0.60 11.12
N GLY A 223 -9.04 -0.20 10.60
CA GLY A 223 -7.86 -0.66 11.33
C GLY A 223 -6.58 0.09 10.98
N ALA A 224 -6.42 0.45 9.73
CA ALA A 224 -5.30 1.25 9.21
C ALA A 224 -5.63 1.85 7.83
N SER A 225 -4.75 2.74 7.35
CA SER A 225 -4.81 3.24 5.97
C SER A 225 -3.42 3.29 5.36
N VAL A 226 -3.30 2.85 4.09
CA VAL A 226 -2.08 2.89 3.29
C VAL A 226 -2.30 3.81 2.10
N ASN A 227 -1.57 4.91 2.05
CA ASN A 227 -1.70 5.93 1.01
C ASN A 227 -0.49 5.89 0.08
N LEU A 228 -0.66 5.33 -1.11
CA LEU A 228 0.35 5.23 -2.16
C LEU A 228 0.33 6.47 -3.04
N GLN A 229 1.50 6.98 -3.34
CA GLN A 229 1.70 8.08 -4.26
C GLN A 229 2.51 7.61 -5.45
N THR A 230 1.99 7.79 -6.65
CA THR A 230 2.75 7.49 -7.87
C THR A 230 3.82 8.53 -8.13
N ALA A 231 4.89 8.13 -8.81
CA ALA A 231 6.03 8.99 -9.07
C ALA A 231 5.63 10.30 -9.79
N ALA A 232 6.26 11.40 -9.36
CA ALA A 232 6.27 12.63 -10.12
C ALA A 232 7.12 12.45 -11.39
N PRO A 233 6.85 13.21 -12.47
CA PRO A 233 7.65 13.10 -13.68
C PRO A 233 9.11 13.51 -13.43
N SER A 234 10.02 12.81 -14.06
CA SER A 234 11.41 13.24 -14.12
C SER A 234 11.55 14.59 -14.84
N THR A 235 12.52 15.41 -14.45
CA THR A 235 12.84 16.65 -15.19
C THR A 235 13.53 16.38 -16.53
N ALA A 236 14.34 15.29 -16.59
CA ALA A 236 15.08 14.86 -17.77
C ALA A 236 14.50 13.55 -18.34
N PRO A 237 14.65 13.31 -19.65
CA PRO A 237 14.33 12.01 -20.23
C PRO A 237 15.15 10.90 -19.56
N TYR A 238 14.52 9.72 -19.40
CA TYR A 238 15.19 8.56 -18.83
C TYR A 238 14.68 7.26 -19.44
N GLY A 239 15.50 6.23 -19.33
CA GLY A 239 15.14 4.84 -19.55
C GLY A 239 15.70 3.99 -18.42
N GLU A 240 14.97 2.98 -18.00
CA GLU A 240 15.41 2.06 -16.96
C GLU A 240 15.00 0.64 -17.32
N ILE A 241 15.91 -0.31 -17.15
CA ILE A 241 15.69 -1.72 -17.37
C ILE A 241 16.03 -2.43 -16.06
N ASN A 242 15.06 -3.15 -15.51
CA ASN A 242 15.24 -3.95 -14.30
C ASN A 242 14.98 -5.42 -14.63
N ASN A 243 15.96 -6.26 -14.28
CA ASN A 243 15.85 -7.71 -14.42
C ASN A 243 16.26 -8.36 -13.11
N ALA A 244 15.51 -9.36 -12.66
CA ALA A 244 15.89 -10.14 -11.51
C ALA A 244 15.59 -11.62 -11.74
N ILE A 245 16.40 -12.46 -11.09
CA ILE A 245 16.24 -13.93 -11.05
C ILE A 245 16.30 -14.36 -9.59
N GLY A 246 15.58 -15.41 -9.25
CA GLY A 246 15.55 -15.90 -7.88
C GLY A 246 15.25 -17.39 -7.77
N SER A 247 15.19 -17.86 -6.53
CA SER A 247 14.73 -19.20 -6.18
C SER A 247 13.33 -19.45 -6.75
N PHE A 248 12.92 -20.71 -6.84
CA PHE A 248 11.61 -21.13 -7.35
C PHE A 248 11.35 -20.64 -8.77
N ASN A 249 12.39 -20.68 -9.61
CA ASN A 249 12.31 -20.26 -11.02
C ASN A 249 11.71 -18.87 -11.18
N THR A 250 12.02 -17.97 -10.23
CA THR A 250 11.47 -16.61 -10.24
C THR A 250 12.21 -15.71 -11.21
N PHE A 251 11.47 -15.04 -12.10
CA PHE A 251 11.97 -14.07 -13.06
C PHE A 251 11.15 -12.79 -12.99
N GLN A 252 11.83 -11.65 -12.90
CA GLN A 252 11.21 -10.33 -13.03
C GLN A 252 11.90 -9.54 -14.14
N HIS A 253 11.11 -8.97 -15.03
CA HIS A 253 11.57 -8.10 -16.10
C HIS A 253 10.70 -6.86 -16.12
N SER A 254 11.32 -5.69 -16.03
CA SER A 254 10.59 -4.44 -16.24
C SER A 254 11.40 -3.44 -17.05
N VAL A 255 10.68 -2.65 -17.85
CA VAL A 255 11.23 -1.55 -18.63
C VAL A 255 10.41 -0.32 -18.35
N SER A 256 11.08 0.76 -17.96
CA SER A 256 10.46 2.07 -17.74
C SER A 256 11.11 3.12 -18.62
N ALA A 257 10.34 4.06 -19.11
CA ALA A 257 10.82 5.20 -19.87
C ALA A 257 9.98 6.45 -19.60
N GLY A 258 10.64 7.58 -19.57
CA GLY A 258 9.98 8.87 -19.41
C GLY A 258 10.57 9.93 -20.31
N THR A 259 9.70 10.84 -20.76
CA THR A 259 10.11 11.95 -21.65
C THR A 259 10.84 13.08 -20.93
N GLY A 260 10.80 13.06 -19.58
CA GLY A 260 11.08 14.28 -18.83
C GLY A 260 10.04 15.37 -19.10
N LEU A 261 10.30 16.56 -18.58
CA LEU A 261 9.40 17.71 -18.79
C LEU A 261 9.60 18.37 -20.16
N ILE A 262 8.79 17.99 -21.14
CA ILE A 262 8.76 18.62 -22.46
C ILE A 262 8.27 20.07 -22.29
N LYS A 263 9.08 21.04 -22.75
CA LYS A 263 8.83 22.49 -22.60
C LYS A 263 8.54 22.89 -21.14
N GLY A 264 9.11 22.16 -20.17
CA GLY A 264 8.95 22.41 -18.74
C GLY A 264 7.54 22.17 -18.19
N LYS A 265 6.63 21.51 -18.91
CA LYS A 265 5.20 21.39 -18.52
C LYS A 265 4.57 20.04 -18.79
N TRP A 266 4.97 19.30 -19.81
CA TRP A 266 4.33 18.06 -20.22
C TRP A 266 5.23 16.89 -19.95
N ALA A 267 4.71 15.82 -19.42
CA ALA A 267 5.48 14.59 -19.22
C ALA A 267 4.65 13.37 -19.60
N LEU A 268 5.35 12.34 -20.03
CA LEU A 268 4.82 11.00 -20.24
C LEU A 268 5.81 10.01 -19.62
N ASP A 269 5.32 9.16 -18.75
CA ASP A 269 6.07 8.08 -18.11
C ASP A 269 5.37 6.76 -18.36
N THR A 270 6.14 5.72 -18.66
CA THR A 270 5.61 4.39 -18.98
C THR A 270 6.42 3.30 -18.30
N ARG A 271 5.76 2.19 -17.92
CA ARG A 271 6.41 0.99 -17.44
C ARG A 271 5.66 -0.24 -17.98
N LEU A 272 6.43 -1.25 -18.39
CA LEU A 272 5.97 -2.59 -18.69
C LEU A 272 6.68 -3.56 -17.76
N SER A 273 5.95 -4.52 -17.20
CA SER A 273 6.54 -5.50 -16.28
C SER A 273 5.98 -6.90 -16.51
N LYS A 274 6.83 -7.90 -16.34
CA LYS A 274 6.48 -9.32 -16.27
C LYS A 274 7.18 -9.92 -15.05
N LEU A 275 6.41 -10.69 -14.25
CA LEU A 275 6.88 -11.45 -13.11
C LEU A 275 6.36 -12.87 -13.22
N SER A 276 7.23 -13.86 -13.03
CA SER A 276 6.83 -15.27 -12.98
C SER A 276 7.58 -15.98 -11.86
N SER A 277 6.94 -16.99 -11.26
CA SER A 277 7.50 -17.84 -10.21
C SER A 277 6.78 -19.17 -10.19
N ASP A 278 7.47 -20.26 -9.82
CA ASP A 278 6.82 -21.57 -9.61
C ASP A 278 6.20 -21.68 -8.20
N GLY A 279 6.52 -20.75 -7.29
CA GLY A 279 6.10 -20.78 -5.88
C GLY A 279 6.96 -21.76 -5.05
N PHE A 280 6.86 -21.64 -3.72
CA PHE A 280 7.44 -22.62 -2.78
C PHE A 280 6.50 -23.82 -2.61
N ILE A 281 5.21 -23.57 -2.58
CA ILE A 281 4.16 -24.59 -2.50
C ILE A 281 4.03 -25.30 -3.85
N ASP A 282 3.80 -26.59 -3.86
CA ASP A 282 3.70 -27.41 -5.07
C ASP A 282 2.67 -26.84 -6.04
N ARG A 283 3.06 -26.64 -7.30
CA ARG A 283 2.24 -26.10 -8.39
C ARG A 283 1.78 -24.64 -8.20
N ALA A 284 2.05 -23.96 -7.07
CA ALA A 284 1.60 -22.59 -6.79
C ALA A 284 2.31 -21.55 -7.68
N SER A 285 2.23 -21.76 -9.00
CA SER A 285 2.87 -20.91 -10.00
C SER A 285 2.12 -19.59 -10.21
N ALA A 286 2.86 -18.56 -10.62
CA ALA A 286 2.34 -17.25 -10.98
C ALA A 286 2.95 -16.76 -12.29
N ASP A 287 2.13 -16.32 -13.26
CA ASP A 287 2.51 -15.57 -14.46
C ASP A 287 1.76 -14.22 -14.45
N LEU A 288 2.47 -13.18 -14.08
CA LEU A 288 1.92 -11.86 -13.84
C LEU A 288 2.46 -10.85 -14.83
N LYS A 289 1.57 -10.02 -15.40
CA LYS A 289 1.93 -8.97 -16.36
C LYS A 289 1.28 -7.66 -15.94
N SER A 290 2.01 -6.55 -16.08
CA SER A 290 1.44 -5.24 -15.82
C SER A 290 2.01 -4.17 -16.73
N PHE A 291 1.23 -3.10 -16.90
CA PHE A 291 1.73 -1.85 -17.43
C PHE A 291 1.26 -0.66 -16.59
N TYR A 292 2.01 0.42 -16.68
CA TYR A 292 1.68 1.71 -16.10
C TYR A 292 2.02 2.81 -17.10
N VAL A 293 1.07 3.72 -17.34
CA VAL A 293 1.23 4.91 -18.17
C VAL A 293 0.74 6.11 -17.39
N SER A 294 1.58 7.13 -17.27
CA SER A 294 1.22 8.40 -16.64
C SER A 294 1.53 9.53 -17.60
N SER A 295 0.53 10.33 -17.94
CA SER A 295 0.67 11.53 -18.73
C SER A 295 0.18 12.74 -17.94
N GLY A 296 0.90 13.86 -18.02
CA GLY A 296 0.51 15.01 -17.25
C GLY A 296 0.91 16.36 -17.81
N TYR A 297 0.12 17.38 -17.44
CA TYR A 297 0.42 18.79 -17.58
C TYR A 297 0.74 19.39 -16.21
N TYR A 298 1.88 20.01 -16.07
CA TYR A 298 2.41 20.57 -14.83
C TYR A 298 2.64 22.07 -15.01
N GLY A 299 1.57 22.83 -14.82
CA GLY A 299 1.60 24.29 -14.84
C GLY A 299 1.87 24.89 -13.46
N THR A 300 2.05 26.21 -13.39
CA THR A 300 2.35 26.90 -12.12
C THR A 300 1.22 26.78 -11.10
N ASN A 301 -0.04 26.78 -11.55
CA ASN A 301 -1.22 26.76 -10.68
C ASN A 301 -2.15 25.57 -10.95
N THR A 302 -1.91 24.83 -12.03
CA THR A 302 -2.78 23.74 -12.48
C THR A 302 -1.96 22.52 -12.80
N ILE A 303 -2.34 21.37 -12.26
CA ILE A 303 -1.80 20.06 -12.59
C ILE A 303 -2.95 19.23 -13.14
N LEU A 304 -2.74 18.62 -14.30
CA LEU A 304 -3.63 17.61 -14.87
C LEU A 304 -2.81 16.33 -15.02
N LYS A 305 -3.30 15.21 -14.50
CA LYS A 305 -2.60 13.93 -14.59
C LYS A 305 -3.58 12.84 -14.98
N LEU A 306 -3.23 12.05 -15.98
CA LEU A 306 -3.93 10.83 -16.38
C LEU A 306 -3.03 9.66 -16.10
N ASN A 307 -3.47 8.74 -15.25
CA ASN A 307 -2.82 7.46 -15.01
C ASN A 307 -3.70 6.35 -15.58
N VAL A 308 -3.08 5.44 -16.31
CA VAL A 308 -3.69 4.19 -16.78
C VAL A 308 -2.74 3.06 -16.40
N PHE A 309 -3.24 2.10 -15.65
CA PHE A 309 -2.45 0.94 -15.29
C PHE A 309 -3.32 -0.32 -15.24
N SER A 310 -2.69 -1.44 -15.49
CA SER A 310 -3.36 -2.73 -15.56
C SER A 310 -2.45 -3.82 -15.02
N GLY A 311 -3.05 -4.80 -14.37
CA GLY A 311 -2.44 -6.07 -14.03
C GLY A 311 -3.28 -7.22 -14.56
N LYS A 312 -2.59 -8.24 -15.05
CA LYS A 312 -3.17 -9.52 -15.43
C LYS A 312 -2.41 -10.64 -14.75
N GLU A 313 -3.15 -11.54 -14.14
CA GLU A 313 -2.63 -12.72 -13.48
C GLU A 313 -3.11 -14.01 -14.15
N ILE A 314 -2.29 -15.03 -14.03
CA ILE A 314 -2.62 -16.43 -14.13
C ILE A 314 -1.86 -17.09 -12.98
N THR A 315 -2.58 -17.58 -11.97
CA THR A 315 -2.00 -18.19 -10.78
C THR A 315 -2.63 -19.55 -10.52
N TYR A 316 -1.81 -20.56 -10.24
CA TYR A 316 -2.32 -21.84 -9.77
C TYR A 316 -2.79 -21.69 -8.32
N GLN A 317 -3.95 -22.27 -8.02
CA GLN A 317 -4.59 -22.14 -6.70
C GLN A 317 -3.78 -22.89 -5.64
N ALA A 318 -3.61 -22.26 -4.46
CA ALA A 318 -2.97 -22.85 -3.27
C ALA A 318 -3.73 -22.36 -2.01
N TRP A 319 -5.05 -22.30 -2.10
CA TRP A 319 -5.91 -21.63 -1.12
C TRP A 319 -6.25 -22.49 0.09
N ASP A 320 -6.16 -23.82 -0.05
CA ASP A 320 -6.50 -24.77 1.03
C ASP A 320 -5.37 -24.89 2.07
N GLY A 321 -4.15 -24.45 1.73
CA GLY A 321 -2.99 -24.63 2.61
C GLY A 321 -2.57 -26.09 2.76
N VAL A 322 -1.59 -26.32 3.63
CA VAL A 322 -1.03 -27.66 3.96
C VAL A 322 -1.69 -28.18 5.23
N PRO A 323 -2.33 -29.36 5.24
CA PRO A 323 -2.85 -29.98 6.45
C PRO A 323 -1.77 -30.14 7.53
N SER A 324 -2.11 -29.90 8.79
CA SER A 324 -1.14 -29.96 9.91
C SER A 324 -0.37 -31.27 9.98
N VAL A 325 -1.02 -32.38 9.65
CA VAL A 325 -0.41 -33.74 9.66
C VAL A 325 0.69 -33.90 8.60
N LEU A 326 0.77 -33.03 7.61
CA LEU A 326 1.75 -33.07 6.52
C LEU A 326 2.88 -32.03 6.69
N LEU A 327 2.78 -31.08 7.62
CA LEU A 327 3.75 -30.00 7.77
C LEU A 327 5.19 -30.47 7.94
N ASP A 328 5.42 -31.53 8.72
CA ASP A 328 6.76 -32.06 8.97
C ASP A 328 7.30 -32.93 7.83
N SER A 329 6.43 -33.52 7.02
CA SER A 329 6.80 -34.54 6.02
C SER A 329 6.69 -34.08 4.58
N GLN A 330 5.71 -33.24 4.28
CA GLN A 330 5.37 -32.73 2.95
C GLN A 330 4.95 -31.26 3.00
N ARG A 331 5.85 -30.42 3.50
CA ARG A 331 5.62 -29.00 3.80
C ARG A 331 5.19 -28.15 2.60
N THR A 332 5.40 -28.64 1.38
CA THR A 332 5.01 -27.97 0.13
C THR A 332 3.74 -28.52 -0.49
N TYR A 333 3.08 -29.48 0.17
CA TYR A 333 1.91 -30.15 -0.38
C TYR A 333 0.80 -29.17 -0.71
N ASN A 334 0.14 -29.39 -1.88
CA ASN A 334 -1.02 -28.62 -2.31
C ASN A 334 -2.10 -29.59 -2.80
N ALA A 335 -3.26 -29.56 -2.17
CA ALA A 335 -4.38 -30.42 -2.53
C ALA A 335 -5.18 -29.90 -3.73
N MET A 336 -5.04 -28.61 -4.08
CA MET A 336 -5.83 -28.01 -5.16
C MET A 336 -5.63 -28.75 -6.49
N GLY A 337 -6.75 -28.97 -7.20
CA GLY A 337 -6.77 -29.68 -8.46
C GLY A 337 -6.60 -31.20 -8.36
N MET A 338 -6.54 -31.78 -7.15
CA MET A 338 -6.42 -33.23 -6.97
C MET A 338 -7.71 -33.94 -7.41
N TYR A 339 -7.53 -35.04 -8.16
CA TYR A 339 -8.61 -35.95 -8.56
C TYR A 339 -8.09 -37.38 -8.71
N THR A 340 -9.00 -38.36 -8.73
CA THR A 340 -8.67 -39.76 -8.92
C THR A 340 -9.01 -40.16 -10.34
N ASP A 341 -8.01 -40.62 -11.11
CA ASP A 341 -8.27 -41.11 -12.49
C ASP A 341 -9.00 -42.44 -12.49
N LYS A 342 -9.46 -42.88 -13.67
CA LYS A 342 -10.22 -44.16 -13.88
C LYS A 342 -9.46 -45.40 -13.44
N ASP A 343 -8.14 -45.33 -13.34
CA ASP A 343 -7.27 -46.40 -12.89
C ASP A 343 -7.01 -46.37 -11.37
N GLY A 344 -7.60 -45.43 -10.67
CA GLY A 344 -7.46 -45.21 -9.21
C GLY A 344 -6.18 -44.48 -8.83
N ASN A 345 -5.49 -43.80 -9.76
CA ASN A 345 -4.30 -43.02 -9.47
C ASN A 345 -4.67 -41.58 -9.15
N ILE A 346 -4.01 -41.00 -8.14
CA ILE A 346 -4.11 -39.56 -7.82
C ILE A 346 -3.44 -38.75 -8.92
N ARG A 347 -4.16 -37.77 -9.42
CA ARG A 347 -3.73 -36.78 -10.43
C ARG A 347 -3.99 -35.40 -9.95
N PHE A 348 -3.40 -34.41 -10.62
CA PHE A 348 -3.66 -33.00 -10.38
C PHE A 348 -4.00 -32.32 -11.70
N TYR A 349 -5.09 -31.57 -11.69
CA TYR A 349 -5.53 -30.81 -12.85
C TYR A 349 -4.55 -29.66 -13.11
N GLU A 350 -4.01 -29.58 -14.34
CA GLU A 350 -2.97 -28.61 -14.66
C GLU A 350 -3.48 -27.16 -14.70
N ASN A 351 -4.78 -26.97 -14.98
CA ASN A 351 -5.37 -25.65 -15.14
C ASN A 351 -6.26 -25.25 -13.95
N GLU A 352 -5.98 -25.73 -12.75
CA GLU A 352 -6.60 -25.27 -11.50
C GLU A 352 -6.10 -23.86 -11.18
N THR A 353 -6.52 -22.88 -12.01
CA THR A 353 -5.93 -21.55 -12.03
C THR A 353 -6.96 -20.46 -11.82
N ASP A 354 -6.50 -19.35 -11.20
CA ASP A 354 -7.17 -18.07 -11.28
C ASP A 354 -6.61 -17.25 -12.45
N ASN A 355 -7.53 -16.65 -13.20
CA ASN A 355 -7.25 -15.83 -14.38
C ASN A 355 -8.00 -14.52 -14.23
N TYR A 356 -7.34 -13.46 -13.79
CA TYR A 356 -7.99 -12.19 -13.60
C TYR A 356 -7.21 -11.04 -14.22
N GLN A 357 -7.93 -10.02 -14.65
CA GLN A 357 -7.35 -8.77 -15.13
C GLN A 357 -8.07 -7.58 -14.51
N GLN A 358 -7.31 -6.62 -14.03
CA GLN A 358 -7.82 -5.38 -13.48
C GLN A 358 -7.19 -4.17 -14.17
N ASP A 359 -8.04 -3.30 -14.75
CA ASP A 359 -7.64 -2.09 -15.45
C ASP A 359 -8.08 -0.86 -14.65
N HIS A 360 -7.18 0.09 -14.44
CA HIS A 360 -7.44 1.32 -13.68
C HIS A 360 -7.21 2.55 -14.54
N TYR A 361 -8.13 3.48 -14.49
CA TYR A 361 -8.09 4.78 -15.15
C TYR A 361 -8.31 5.87 -14.10
N GLN A 362 -7.35 6.79 -13.95
CA GLN A 362 -7.41 7.87 -12.98
C GLN A 362 -7.12 9.19 -13.66
N PHE A 363 -8.05 10.14 -13.60
CA PHE A 363 -7.86 11.51 -14.06
C PHE A 363 -7.86 12.46 -12.86
N LEU A 364 -6.73 13.13 -12.62
CA LEU A 364 -6.51 13.97 -11.45
C LEU A 364 -6.31 15.42 -11.88
N ILE A 365 -6.96 16.32 -11.17
CA ILE A 365 -6.86 17.77 -11.33
C ILE A 365 -6.46 18.38 -10.00
N GLY A 366 -5.34 19.07 -9.96
CA GLY A 366 -4.93 19.93 -8.86
C GLY A 366 -4.95 21.39 -9.31
N GLN A 367 -5.66 22.25 -8.56
CA GLN A 367 -5.76 23.68 -8.87
C GLN A 367 -5.40 24.52 -7.66
N ARG A 368 -4.43 25.41 -7.82
CA ARG A 368 -4.13 26.47 -6.87
C ARG A 368 -4.82 27.76 -7.35
N PHE A 369 -5.84 28.20 -6.64
CA PHE A 369 -6.54 29.46 -6.96
C PHE A 369 -5.73 30.66 -6.46
N ASN A 370 -5.13 30.53 -5.30
CA ASN A 370 -4.27 31.53 -4.68
C ASN A 370 -3.39 30.88 -3.57
N LYS A 371 -2.59 31.70 -2.86
CA LYS A 371 -1.71 31.19 -1.77
C LYS A 371 -2.46 30.56 -0.59
N LYS A 372 -3.77 30.76 -0.48
CA LYS A 372 -4.60 30.27 0.65
C LYS A 372 -5.55 29.15 0.25
N THR A 373 -5.81 28.94 -1.06
CA THR A 373 -6.87 28.05 -1.54
C THR A 373 -6.34 27.14 -2.63
N THR A 374 -6.41 25.83 -2.36
CA THR A 374 -6.15 24.77 -3.35
C THR A 374 -7.35 23.83 -3.42
N ALA A 375 -7.63 23.29 -4.58
CA ALA A 375 -8.66 22.28 -4.78
C ALA A 375 -8.09 21.11 -5.56
N ASN A 376 -8.59 19.93 -5.23
CA ASN A 376 -8.29 18.68 -5.91
C ASN A 376 -9.60 18.05 -6.38
N PHE A 377 -9.54 17.45 -7.54
CA PHE A 377 -10.61 16.65 -8.09
C PHE A 377 -10.02 15.45 -8.80
N ALA A 378 -10.61 14.29 -8.62
CA ALA A 378 -10.23 13.09 -9.35
C ALA A 378 -11.48 12.34 -9.80
N LEU A 379 -11.39 11.77 -11.00
CA LEU A 379 -12.30 10.77 -11.53
C LEU A 379 -11.55 9.46 -11.62
N HIS A 380 -12.23 8.36 -11.33
CA HIS A 380 -11.66 7.03 -11.49
C HIS A 380 -12.66 6.05 -12.09
N TYR A 381 -12.10 5.08 -12.80
CA TYR A 381 -12.80 3.91 -13.27
C TYR A 381 -11.88 2.71 -13.16
N THR A 382 -12.39 1.62 -12.56
CA THR A 382 -11.72 0.34 -12.49
C THR A 382 -12.59 -0.71 -13.16
N ARG A 383 -12.00 -1.52 -14.03
CA ARG A 383 -12.63 -2.65 -14.69
C ARG A 383 -11.93 -3.92 -14.23
N GLY A 384 -12.66 -4.80 -13.56
CA GLY A 384 -12.21 -6.13 -13.19
C GLY A 384 -12.95 -7.19 -14.00
N ARG A 385 -12.24 -8.22 -14.44
CA ARG A 385 -12.85 -9.37 -15.13
C ARG A 385 -11.95 -10.58 -15.08
N GLY A 386 -12.56 -11.72 -14.85
CA GLY A 386 -11.82 -12.97 -14.81
C GLY A 386 -12.65 -14.13 -14.33
N TYR A 387 -11.97 -15.21 -14.08
CA TYR A 387 -12.54 -16.43 -13.54
C TYR A 387 -11.46 -17.26 -12.88
N TYR A 388 -11.83 -18.06 -11.92
CA TYR A 388 -11.03 -19.20 -11.52
C TYR A 388 -11.66 -20.50 -12.04
N GLU A 389 -10.79 -21.45 -12.42
CA GLU A 389 -11.16 -22.73 -13.02
C GLU A 389 -10.82 -23.86 -12.06
N GLN A 390 -11.74 -24.80 -11.90
CA GLN A 390 -11.58 -25.93 -11.00
C GLN A 390 -12.08 -27.22 -11.65
N TYR A 391 -11.31 -28.29 -11.45
CA TYR A 391 -11.76 -29.65 -11.68
C TYR A 391 -12.49 -30.16 -10.43
N LYS A 392 -13.66 -30.72 -10.61
CA LYS A 392 -14.45 -31.34 -9.54
C LYS A 392 -14.62 -32.83 -9.83
N ASP A 393 -13.96 -33.63 -8.99
CA ASP A 393 -13.98 -35.09 -9.03
C ASP A 393 -15.32 -35.60 -8.48
N ASN A 394 -16.03 -36.42 -9.24
CA ASN A 394 -17.29 -37.06 -8.85
C ASN A 394 -18.33 -36.08 -8.24
N ALA A 395 -18.47 -34.90 -8.83
CA ALA A 395 -19.39 -33.86 -8.35
C ALA A 395 -20.85 -34.29 -8.50
N ASP A 396 -21.68 -34.00 -7.47
CA ASP A 396 -23.12 -34.21 -7.54
C ASP A 396 -23.76 -33.25 -8.56
N LEU A 397 -24.50 -33.78 -9.51
CA LEU A 397 -25.19 -32.99 -10.54
C LEU A 397 -26.25 -32.05 -9.91
N ALA A 398 -26.84 -32.45 -8.80
CA ALA A 398 -27.83 -31.65 -8.08
C ALA A 398 -27.26 -30.35 -7.53
N ASP A 399 -25.99 -30.31 -7.12
CA ASP A 399 -25.29 -29.09 -6.67
C ASP A 399 -25.23 -28.00 -7.76
N TYR A 400 -25.38 -28.41 -9.02
CA TYR A 400 -25.39 -27.52 -10.19
C TYR A 400 -26.80 -27.37 -10.80
N GLY A 401 -27.85 -27.84 -10.09
CA GLY A 401 -29.22 -27.78 -10.60
C GLY A 401 -29.46 -28.67 -11.81
N LEU A 402 -28.67 -29.71 -12.03
CA LEU A 402 -28.79 -30.66 -13.13
C LEU A 402 -29.52 -31.92 -12.68
N GLU A 403 -30.44 -32.40 -13.53
CA GLU A 403 -31.12 -33.65 -13.28
C GLU A 403 -30.21 -34.86 -13.56
N PRO A 404 -30.31 -35.93 -12.74
CA PRO A 404 -29.59 -37.19 -13.01
C PRO A 404 -29.88 -37.76 -14.36
N LEU A 405 -28.84 -38.34 -15.01
CA LEU A 405 -29.01 -39.06 -16.27
C LEU A 405 -29.64 -40.42 -16.06
N ARG A 406 -30.66 -40.71 -16.81
CA ARG A 406 -31.37 -41.99 -16.77
C ARG A 406 -31.13 -42.79 -18.03
N PHE A 407 -30.43 -43.91 -17.93
CA PHE A 407 -30.27 -44.87 -18.99
C PHE A 407 -31.21 -46.06 -18.74
N ILE A 408 -32.15 -46.28 -19.64
CA ILE A 408 -33.03 -47.45 -19.58
C ILE A 408 -32.45 -48.54 -20.48
N SER A 409 -32.00 -49.64 -19.87
CA SER A 409 -31.51 -50.80 -20.58
C SER A 409 -32.67 -51.48 -21.31
N THR A 410 -32.38 -52.22 -22.38
CA THR A 410 -33.33 -53.10 -23.11
C THR A 410 -33.91 -54.18 -22.21
N THR A 411 -33.33 -54.46 -21.02
CA THR A 411 -33.80 -55.37 -19.99
C THR A 411 -34.66 -54.70 -18.90
N SER A 412 -35.07 -53.43 -19.10
CA SER A 412 -35.85 -52.61 -18.16
C SER A 412 -35.12 -52.20 -16.87
N ASP A 413 -33.81 -52.44 -16.79
CA ASP A 413 -33.00 -51.90 -15.70
C ASP A 413 -32.70 -50.42 -15.98
N THR A 414 -32.87 -49.59 -14.96
CA THR A 414 -32.53 -48.14 -15.03
C THR A 414 -31.20 -47.91 -14.34
N LEU A 415 -30.23 -47.44 -15.08
CA LEU A 415 -29.00 -46.87 -14.55
C LEU A 415 -29.22 -45.38 -14.31
N LEU A 416 -29.03 -44.95 -13.11
CA LEU A 416 -29.07 -43.52 -12.72
C LEU A 416 -27.62 -43.03 -12.49
N ILE A 417 -27.24 -41.98 -13.18
CA ILE A 417 -25.95 -41.29 -12.97
C ILE A 417 -26.28 -39.96 -12.29
N GLU A 418 -25.89 -39.84 -11.04
CA GLU A 418 -26.13 -38.66 -10.18
C GLU A 418 -24.90 -37.78 -10.09
N ASN A 419 -23.69 -38.34 -10.33
CA ASN A 419 -22.43 -37.69 -10.22
C ASN A 419 -21.65 -37.65 -11.55
N SER A 420 -20.82 -36.65 -11.71
CA SER A 420 -19.94 -36.51 -12.88
C SER A 420 -18.65 -35.76 -12.50
N ASP A 421 -17.57 -36.17 -13.15
CA ASP A 421 -16.41 -35.28 -13.21
C ASP A 421 -16.77 -34.09 -14.08
N LEU A 422 -16.40 -32.89 -13.61
CA LEU A 422 -16.66 -31.68 -14.36
C LEU A 422 -15.56 -30.61 -14.16
N ILE A 423 -15.48 -29.69 -15.13
CA ILE A 423 -14.66 -28.48 -15.00
C ILE A 423 -15.60 -27.30 -14.96
N ARG A 424 -15.47 -26.53 -13.87
CA ARG A 424 -16.25 -25.32 -13.64
C ARG A 424 -15.39 -24.06 -13.67
N ARG A 425 -15.99 -22.96 -14.08
CA ARG A 425 -15.44 -21.61 -13.93
C ARG A 425 -16.38 -20.75 -13.12
N LYS A 426 -15.90 -20.09 -12.09
CA LYS A 426 -16.64 -19.02 -11.41
C LYS A 426 -16.08 -17.68 -11.88
N HIS A 427 -16.94 -16.85 -12.40
CA HIS A 427 -16.62 -15.59 -13.04
C HIS A 427 -16.96 -14.39 -12.15
N LEU A 428 -16.10 -13.38 -12.23
CA LEU A 428 -16.35 -12.04 -11.75
C LEU A 428 -16.16 -11.05 -12.89
N ASP A 429 -17.16 -10.18 -13.13
CA ASP A 429 -17.12 -9.10 -14.10
C ASP A 429 -17.64 -7.82 -13.45
N ASN A 430 -16.74 -6.88 -13.12
CA ASN A 430 -17.10 -5.73 -12.32
C ASN A 430 -16.65 -4.39 -12.90
N HIS A 431 -17.46 -3.37 -12.58
CA HIS A 431 -17.23 -1.97 -12.87
C HIS A 431 -17.25 -1.14 -11.58
N PHE A 432 -16.21 -0.39 -11.33
CA PHE A 432 -16.13 0.51 -10.18
C PHE A 432 -15.73 1.90 -10.66
N TYR A 433 -16.60 2.88 -10.52
CA TYR A 433 -16.34 4.24 -10.94
C TYR A 433 -16.78 5.27 -9.90
N GLY A 434 -16.11 6.41 -9.89
CA GLY A 434 -16.40 7.43 -8.92
C GLY A 434 -15.56 8.69 -9.05
N PHE A 435 -15.71 9.52 -8.05
CA PHE A 435 -14.95 10.76 -7.92
C PHE A 435 -14.46 10.98 -6.49
N THR A 436 -13.39 11.75 -6.37
CA THR A 436 -12.98 12.38 -5.11
C THR A 436 -12.75 13.87 -5.33
N MET A 437 -13.13 14.69 -4.38
CA MET A 437 -12.86 16.12 -4.43
C MET A 437 -12.55 16.69 -3.05
N SER A 438 -11.71 17.72 -3.01
CA SER A 438 -11.42 18.44 -1.79
C SER A 438 -10.99 19.88 -2.05
N VAL A 439 -11.31 20.75 -1.12
CA VAL A 439 -10.86 22.15 -1.09
C VAL A 439 -10.11 22.38 0.22
N ASN A 440 -8.85 22.75 0.12
CA ASN A 440 -8.02 23.14 1.24
C ASN A 440 -7.95 24.67 1.32
N TYR A 441 -8.36 25.24 2.45
CA TYR A 441 -8.38 26.68 2.69
C TYR A 441 -7.56 27.04 3.91
N LYS A 442 -6.51 27.83 3.73
CA LYS A 442 -5.60 28.35 4.76
C LYS A 442 -5.83 29.86 4.93
N PRO A 443 -6.88 30.29 5.66
CA PRO A 443 -7.16 31.73 5.86
C PRO A 443 -6.02 32.45 6.56
N SER A 444 -5.30 31.76 7.45
CA SER A 444 -4.14 32.25 8.16
C SER A 444 -3.10 31.14 8.36
N ASN A 445 -1.91 31.51 8.85
CA ASN A 445 -0.87 30.51 9.21
C ASN A 445 -1.27 29.62 10.40
N ARG A 446 -2.36 29.97 11.13
CA ARG A 446 -2.83 29.25 12.30
C ARG A 446 -4.03 28.34 12.02
N LEU A 447 -4.74 28.53 10.92
CA LEU A 447 -5.94 27.76 10.61
C LEU A 447 -5.87 27.16 9.21
N GLN A 448 -6.07 25.86 9.13
CA GLN A 448 -6.26 25.14 7.90
C GLN A 448 -7.59 24.39 7.96
N LEU A 449 -8.41 24.59 6.96
CA LEU A 449 -9.70 23.93 6.76
C LEU A 449 -9.64 23.09 5.49
N LEU A 450 -10.13 21.87 5.56
CA LEU A 450 -10.34 21.02 4.41
C LEU A 450 -11.80 20.57 4.37
N LEU A 451 -12.46 20.79 3.26
CA LEU A 451 -13.78 20.25 2.97
C LEU A 451 -13.66 19.33 1.77
N GLY A 452 -14.26 18.16 1.83
CA GLY A 452 -14.22 17.23 0.72
C GLY A 452 -15.39 16.28 0.65
N SER A 453 -15.48 15.59 -0.47
CA SER A 453 -16.48 14.55 -0.75
C SER A 453 -15.89 13.51 -1.67
N SER A 454 -16.37 12.28 -1.55
CA SER A 454 -16.15 11.22 -2.54
C SER A 454 -17.44 10.46 -2.78
N GLY A 455 -17.65 10.00 -3.99
CA GLY A 455 -18.78 9.16 -4.34
C GLY A 455 -18.35 8.07 -5.31
N SER A 456 -18.96 6.90 -5.19
CA SER A 456 -18.66 5.75 -6.04
C SER A 456 -19.90 4.92 -6.33
N ILE A 457 -19.85 4.22 -7.44
CA ILE A 457 -20.81 3.22 -7.86
C ILE A 457 -20.02 1.99 -8.28
N TYR A 458 -20.43 0.85 -7.77
CA TYR A 458 -19.91 -0.47 -8.13
C TYR A 458 -21.07 -1.31 -8.68
N GLU A 459 -20.79 -2.03 -9.76
CA GLU A 459 -21.67 -3.01 -10.39
C GLU A 459 -20.82 -4.25 -10.68
N GLY A 460 -21.17 -5.39 -10.10
CA GLY A 460 -20.44 -6.64 -10.21
C GLY A 460 -21.35 -7.79 -10.55
N ASP A 461 -21.03 -8.55 -11.61
CA ASP A 461 -21.69 -9.78 -12.01
C ASP A 461 -20.89 -10.98 -11.52
N HIS A 462 -21.53 -11.89 -10.81
CA HIS A 462 -21.01 -13.15 -10.31
C HIS A 462 -21.77 -14.28 -10.97
N PHE A 463 -21.09 -15.17 -11.69
CA PHE A 463 -21.75 -16.30 -12.35
C PHE A 463 -20.81 -17.49 -12.52
N GLY A 464 -21.40 -18.69 -12.54
CA GLY A 464 -20.64 -19.93 -12.70
C GLY A 464 -20.99 -20.66 -13.99
N ARG A 465 -19.99 -21.24 -14.67
CA ARG A 465 -20.17 -22.01 -15.90
C ARG A 465 -19.49 -23.37 -15.81
N ILE A 466 -20.22 -24.42 -16.15
CA ILE A 466 -19.66 -25.74 -16.42
C ILE A 466 -19.19 -25.74 -17.87
N ILE A 467 -17.88 -25.86 -18.08
CA ILE A 467 -17.26 -25.83 -19.42
C ILE A 467 -16.99 -27.21 -19.97
N TRP A 468 -16.97 -28.22 -19.10
CA TRP A 468 -16.83 -29.63 -19.45
C TRP A 468 -17.43 -30.49 -18.34
N ALA A 469 -18.03 -31.63 -18.74
CA ALA A 469 -18.46 -32.68 -17.84
C ALA A 469 -18.34 -34.04 -18.53
N GLU A 470 -17.96 -35.10 -17.79
CA GLU A 470 -17.92 -36.43 -18.30
C GLU A 470 -19.35 -36.91 -18.71
N TYR A 471 -20.33 -36.61 -17.83
CA TYR A 471 -21.74 -36.84 -18.09
C TYR A 471 -22.49 -35.50 -18.06
N ALA A 472 -22.73 -34.91 -19.22
CA ALA A 472 -23.25 -33.55 -19.32
C ALA A 472 -24.74 -33.40 -19.00
N ALA A 473 -25.46 -34.48 -18.75
CA ALA A 473 -26.90 -34.46 -18.47
C ALA A 473 -27.71 -33.61 -19.49
N THR A 474 -28.46 -32.63 -18.99
CA THR A 474 -29.19 -31.67 -19.81
C THR A 474 -28.38 -30.38 -20.04
N ALA A 475 -27.16 -30.32 -19.53
CA ALA A 475 -26.29 -29.14 -19.65
C ALA A 475 -25.80 -29.00 -21.11
N GLY A 476 -26.01 -27.84 -21.69
CA GLY A 476 -25.31 -27.44 -22.92
C GLY A 476 -23.87 -27.05 -22.64
N HIS A 477 -23.11 -26.76 -23.69
CA HIS A 477 -21.77 -26.17 -23.56
C HIS A 477 -21.89 -24.82 -22.85
N ASP A 478 -20.98 -24.54 -21.91
CA ASP A 478 -20.97 -23.33 -21.04
C ASP A 478 -22.28 -23.15 -20.22
N PHE A 479 -22.79 -24.24 -19.67
CA PHE A 479 -23.99 -24.22 -18.83
C PHE A 479 -23.78 -23.33 -17.62
N GLU A 480 -24.59 -22.27 -17.48
CA GLU A 480 -24.54 -21.34 -16.34
C GLU A 480 -25.46 -21.85 -15.22
N TRP A 481 -24.88 -22.25 -14.07
CA TRP A 481 -25.67 -22.84 -12.98
C TRP A 481 -26.08 -21.82 -11.93
N TYR A 482 -25.37 -20.68 -11.82
CA TYR A 482 -25.77 -19.58 -10.97
C TYR A 482 -25.43 -18.24 -11.59
N THR A 483 -26.16 -17.23 -11.19
CA THR A 483 -25.90 -15.83 -11.52
C THR A 483 -26.42 -14.91 -10.45
N GLY A 484 -25.60 -13.94 -10.07
CA GLY A 484 -25.91 -12.93 -9.08
C GLY A 484 -25.23 -11.61 -9.42
N THR A 485 -25.76 -10.53 -8.85
CA THR A 485 -25.20 -9.18 -9.03
C THR A 485 -24.99 -8.50 -7.69
N GLY A 486 -24.00 -7.62 -7.63
CA GLY A 486 -23.77 -6.69 -6.53
C GLY A 486 -23.80 -5.26 -7.02
N ASP A 487 -24.74 -4.45 -6.53
CA ASP A 487 -24.87 -3.03 -6.78
C ASP A 487 -24.57 -2.25 -5.49
N LYS A 488 -23.48 -1.46 -5.47
CA LYS A 488 -23.14 -0.66 -4.29
C LYS A 488 -22.93 0.80 -4.65
N LYS A 489 -23.63 1.68 -3.93
CA LYS A 489 -23.52 3.13 -4.10
C LYS A 489 -23.09 3.75 -2.79
N GLU A 490 -22.07 4.60 -2.85
CA GLU A 490 -21.53 5.27 -1.68
C GLU A 490 -21.37 6.76 -1.91
N LEU A 491 -21.69 7.55 -0.88
CA LEU A 491 -21.38 8.98 -0.83
C LEU A 491 -20.78 9.29 0.54
N ASN A 492 -19.63 9.94 0.53
CA ASN A 492 -18.89 10.40 1.71
C ASN A 492 -18.70 11.91 1.64
N VAL A 493 -19.02 12.62 2.73
CA VAL A 493 -18.74 14.04 2.90
C VAL A 493 -17.98 14.24 4.20
N TYR A 494 -16.89 15.01 4.16
CA TYR A 494 -16.05 15.23 5.33
C TYR A 494 -15.53 16.66 5.43
N SER A 495 -15.22 17.06 6.65
CA SER A 495 -14.67 18.36 6.99
C SER A 495 -13.58 18.21 8.04
N LYS A 496 -12.39 18.75 7.79
CA LYS A 496 -11.26 18.75 8.73
C LYS A 496 -10.83 20.17 9.07
N ALA A 497 -10.43 20.38 10.31
CA ALA A 497 -9.86 21.63 10.79
C ALA A 497 -8.57 21.37 11.59
N ASN A 498 -7.50 22.04 11.23
CA ASN A 498 -6.27 22.14 12.02
C ASN A 498 -6.13 23.57 12.50
N TYR A 499 -6.13 23.77 13.82
CA TYR A 499 -6.01 25.09 14.44
C TYR A 499 -4.82 25.16 15.39
N GLN A 500 -3.84 25.97 15.04
CA GLN A 500 -2.70 26.27 15.90
C GLN A 500 -3.11 27.29 16.98
N ALA A 501 -3.58 26.80 18.12
CA ALA A 501 -4.07 27.62 19.21
C ALA A 501 -2.95 28.47 19.85
N THR A 502 -1.76 27.88 20.00
CA THR A 502 -0.53 28.57 20.43
C THR A 502 0.64 28.15 19.55
N ASN A 503 1.83 28.72 19.74
CA ASN A 503 3.02 28.28 18.99
C ASN A 503 3.39 26.79 19.22
N ARG A 504 2.87 26.19 20.31
CA ARG A 504 3.16 24.81 20.71
C ARG A 504 1.95 23.87 20.64
N LEU A 505 0.73 24.41 20.69
CA LEU A 505 -0.50 23.62 20.75
C LEU A 505 -1.28 23.73 19.44
N SER A 506 -1.55 22.60 18.81
CA SER A 506 -2.45 22.46 17.66
C SER A 506 -3.65 21.60 18.04
N LEU A 507 -4.83 22.02 17.62
CA LEU A 507 -6.10 21.31 17.79
C LEU A 507 -6.52 20.74 16.44
N TYR A 508 -7.01 19.53 16.44
CA TYR A 508 -7.52 18.81 15.28
C TYR A 508 -8.98 18.43 15.46
N GLY A 509 -9.79 18.62 14.44
CA GLY A 509 -11.16 18.14 14.36
C GLY A 509 -11.44 17.60 12.95
N ASP A 510 -12.16 16.49 12.86
CA ASP A 510 -12.50 15.82 11.61
C ASP A 510 -13.88 15.19 11.75
N LEU A 511 -14.79 15.54 10.86
CA LEU A 511 -16.17 15.05 10.82
C LEU A 511 -16.44 14.41 9.48
N GLN A 512 -17.03 13.23 9.50
CA GLN A 512 -17.41 12.48 8.30
C GLN A 512 -18.85 11.99 8.42
N ILE A 513 -19.59 12.13 7.33
CA ILE A 513 -20.88 11.47 7.11
C ILE A 513 -20.74 10.60 5.86
N ARG A 514 -21.14 9.34 5.99
CA ARG A 514 -21.04 8.35 4.92
C ARG A 514 -22.38 7.65 4.75
N THR A 515 -22.92 7.59 3.53
CA THR A 515 -24.12 6.87 3.17
C THR A 515 -23.79 5.75 2.19
N ILE A 516 -24.40 4.59 2.39
CA ILE A 516 -24.21 3.41 1.55
C ILE A 516 -25.56 2.80 1.27
N ASN A 517 -25.80 2.48 0.01
CA ASN A 517 -26.85 1.55 -0.42
C ASN A 517 -26.16 0.37 -1.08
N TYR A 518 -26.41 -0.83 -0.59
CA TYR A 518 -25.82 -2.07 -1.10
C TYR A 518 -26.92 -3.07 -1.37
N LYS A 519 -27.04 -3.53 -2.59
CA LYS A 519 -28.02 -4.48 -3.07
C LYS A 519 -27.30 -5.70 -3.66
N ILE A 520 -27.61 -6.88 -3.17
CA ILE A 520 -27.21 -8.17 -3.72
C ILE A 520 -28.45 -8.80 -4.33
N THR A 521 -28.34 -9.38 -5.52
CA THR A 521 -29.47 -10.02 -6.21
C THR A 521 -29.02 -11.32 -6.86
N GLY A 522 -29.91 -12.30 -6.91
CA GLY A 522 -29.69 -13.53 -7.70
C GLY A 522 -29.56 -14.79 -6.87
N ILE A 523 -29.00 -15.80 -7.51
CA ILE A 523 -28.74 -17.13 -6.97
C ILE A 523 -27.24 -17.27 -6.75
N ASP A 524 -26.82 -17.90 -5.66
CA ASP A 524 -25.42 -18.22 -5.38
C ASP A 524 -25.04 -19.62 -5.90
N ASP A 525 -23.78 -19.97 -5.78
CA ASP A 525 -23.21 -21.21 -6.33
C ASP A 525 -23.76 -22.50 -5.69
N ASP A 526 -24.32 -22.37 -4.47
CA ASP A 526 -25.09 -23.40 -3.77
C ASP A 526 -26.60 -23.39 -4.08
N LEU A 527 -26.99 -22.66 -5.12
CA LEU A 527 -28.37 -22.51 -5.61
C LEU A 527 -29.31 -21.75 -4.64
N ARG A 528 -28.79 -21.15 -3.56
CA ARG A 528 -29.60 -20.30 -2.67
C ARG A 528 -29.91 -18.96 -3.30
N ASN A 529 -31.10 -18.45 -3.04
CA ASN A 529 -31.41 -17.05 -3.35
C ASN A 529 -30.79 -16.14 -2.28
N ILE A 530 -29.82 -15.33 -2.69
CA ILE A 530 -29.07 -14.42 -1.82
C ILE A 530 -29.57 -12.98 -1.90
N SER A 531 -30.71 -12.73 -2.52
CA SER A 531 -31.23 -11.37 -2.78
C SER A 531 -31.54 -10.63 -1.49
N GLN A 532 -30.88 -9.49 -1.27
CA GLN A 532 -31.02 -8.64 -0.09
C GLN A 532 -30.57 -7.20 -0.37
N GLU A 533 -31.01 -6.25 0.45
CA GLU A 533 -30.64 -4.84 0.33
C GLU A 533 -30.35 -4.23 1.70
N HIS A 534 -29.26 -3.49 1.79
CA HIS A 534 -28.77 -2.85 3.01
C HIS A 534 -28.53 -1.36 2.80
N ASN A 535 -28.96 -0.56 3.79
CA ASN A 535 -28.77 0.88 3.77
C ASN A 535 -28.09 1.32 5.05
N PHE A 536 -27.02 2.10 4.94
CA PHE A 536 -26.27 2.59 6.09
C PHE A 536 -26.11 4.12 6.04
N LEU A 537 -26.13 4.71 7.22
CA LEU A 537 -25.77 6.11 7.46
C LEU A 537 -24.81 6.16 8.65
N PHE A 538 -23.57 6.47 8.41
CA PHE A 538 -22.53 6.53 9.42
C PHE A 538 -22.09 7.97 9.71
N PHE A 539 -21.88 8.26 10.99
CA PHE A 539 -21.25 9.51 11.45
C PHE A 539 -19.97 9.18 12.22
N ASN A 540 -18.84 9.64 11.70
CA ASN A 540 -17.49 9.31 12.17
C ASN A 540 -16.74 10.56 12.62
N PRO A 541 -16.96 11.06 13.84
CA PRO A 541 -16.24 12.21 14.40
C PRO A 541 -14.87 11.79 14.90
N LYS A 542 -13.88 12.70 14.73
CA LYS A 542 -12.52 12.55 15.26
C LYS A 542 -12.04 13.86 15.82
N ALA A 543 -11.28 13.80 16.91
CA ALA A 543 -10.67 14.97 17.53
C ALA A 543 -9.27 14.63 18.06
N GLY A 544 -8.40 15.62 18.12
CA GLY A 544 -7.07 15.40 18.67
C GLY A 544 -6.34 16.69 19.00
N ILE A 545 -5.27 16.51 19.73
CA ILE A 545 -4.34 17.57 20.10
C ILE A 545 -2.91 17.17 19.73
N TYR A 546 -2.13 18.14 19.34
CA TYR A 546 -0.69 17.98 19.12
C TYR A 546 0.05 19.09 19.87
N TYR A 547 1.06 18.72 20.67
CA TYR A 547 1.78 19.63 21.53
C TYR A 547 3.29 19.51 21.37
N ASP A 548 3.94 20.59 20.91
CA ASP A 548 5.38 20.71 20.86
C ASP A 548 5.93 20.97 22.29
N LEU A 549 6.45 19.90 22.95
CA LEU A 549 7.02 20.00 24.30
C LEU A 549 8.28 20.84 24.30
N HIS A 550 9.18 20.56 23.38
CA HIS A 550 10.42 21.28 23.09
C HIS A 550 10.79 21.13 21.61
N SER A 551 11.89 21.75 21.14
CA SER A 551 12.29 21.75 19.73
C SER A 551 12.44 20.35 19.10
N ASN A 552 12.67 19.33 19.91
CA ASN A 552 13.00 17.98 19.50
C ASN A 552 11.94 16.95 19.92
N GLY A 553 10.90 17.36 20.65
CA GLY A 553 9.92 16.40 21.17
C GLY A 553 8.50 16.94 21.15
N SER A 554 7.57 16.11 20.75
CA SER A 554 6.15 16.42 20.66
C SER A 554 5.28 15.27 21.19
N PHE A 555 4.11 15.62 21.70
CA PHE A 555 3.05 14.70 22.07
C PHE A 555 1.84 14.90 21.19
N TYR A 556 1.08 13.83 20.98
CA TYR A 556 -0.28 13.93 20.48
C TYR A 556 -1.21 12.99 21.24
N ALA A 557 -2.49 13.37 21.27
CA ALA A 557 -3.56 12.49 21.70
C ALA A 557 -4.73 12.64 20.74
N SER A 558 -5.39 11.55 20.42
CA SER A 558 -6.56 11.54 19.54
C SER A 558 -7.63 10.55 19.99
N PHE A 559 -8.84 10.89 19.59
CA PHE A 559 -10.03 10.05 19.73
C PHE A 559 -10.78 10.02 18.40
N ALA A 560 -11.21 8.84 17.98
CA ALA A 560 -11.97 8.65 16.75
C ALA A 560 -13.10 7.64 16.93
N ILE A 561 -14.19 7.84 16.20
CA ILE A 561 -15.24 6.85 16.00
C ILE A 561 -15.24 6.46 14.52
N ALA A 562 -15.32 5.18 14.24
CA ALA A 562 -15.49 4.65 12.90
C ALA A 562 -16.56 3.57 12.85
N HIS A 563 -17.23 3.48 11.70
CA HIS A 563 -18.19 2.44 11.40
C HIS A 563 -17.81 1.74 10.10
N ARG A 564 -18.09 0.45 10.02
CA ARG A 564 -17.86 -0.37 8.83
C ARG A 564 -19.05 -1.31 8.60
N GLU A 565 -19.55 -1.34 7.37
CA GLU A 565 -20.57 -2.28 6.94
C GLU A 565 -19.95 -3.67 6.70
N PRO A 566 -20.74 -4.77 6.81
CA PRO A 566 -20.33 -6.09 6.33
C PRO A 566 -20.03 -6.08 4.83
N ASN A 567 -19.13 -6.95 4.38
CA ASN A 567 -18.80 -7.17 2.97
C ASN A 567 -19.77 -8.20 2.34
N ARG A 568 -19.58 -8.53 1.02
CA ARG A 568 -20.42 -9.50 0.33
C ARG A 568 -20.43 -10.85 1.02
N ASP A 569 -19.24 -11.42 1.25
CA ASP A 569 -19.07 -12.77 1.82
C ASP A 569 -19.73 -12.86 3.21
N ASN A 570 -19.66 -11.77 4.01
CA ASN A 570 -20.33 -11.77 5.31
C ASN A 570 -21.85 -11.98 5.18
N TYR A 571 -22.49 -11.58 4.09
CA TYR A 571 -23.91 -11.76 3.84
C TYR A 571 -24.23 -13.07 3.13
N THR A 572 -23.43 -13.46 2.13
CA THR A 572 -23.71 -14.65 1.33
C THR A 572 -23.35 -15.94 2.06
N ASP A 573 -22.28 -15.95 2.84
CA ASP A 573 -21.84 -17.10 3.64
C ASP A 573 -22.57 -17.19 4.99
N ALA A 574 -23.36 -16.18 5.36
CA ALA A 574 -24.11 -16.20 6.60
C ALA A 574 -25.19 -17.28 6.59
N ASP A 575 -25.38 -17.96 7.72
CA ASP A 575 -26.44 -18.90 7.92
C ASP A 575 -27.80 -18.17 7.80
N PRO A 576 -28.65 -18.52 6.79
CA PRO A 576 -29.91 -17.81 6.54
C PRO A 576 -30.95 -18.01 7.65
N THR A 577 -30.73 -18.93 8.56
CA THR A 577 -31.61 -19.18 9.71
C THR A 577 -31.28 -18.28 10.91
N LYS A 578 -30.14 -17.54 10.84
CA LYS A 578 -29.66 -16.63 11.88
C LYS A 578 -29.85 -15.16 11.46
N PRO A 579 -29.80 -14.21 12.40
CA PRO A 579 -29.81 -12.80 12.07
C PRO A 579 -28.65 -12.46 11.13
N ALA A 580 -28.91 -11.62 10.11
CA ALA A 580 -27.90 -11.15 9.18
C ALA A 580 -26.80 -10.38 9.92
N PRO A 581 -25.56 -10.44 9.44
CA PRO A 581 -24.45 -9.64 9.96
C PRO A 581 -24.75 -8.14 9.97
N ILE A 582 -24.30 -7.45 11.02
CA ILE A 582 -24.53 -6.02 11.23
C ILE A 582 -23.23 -5.22 11.19
N ALA A 583 -23.36 -3.90 11.03
CA ALA A 583 -22.22 -3.01 10.94
C ALA A 583 -21.40 -2.94 12.25
N GLU A 584 -20.10 -2.95 12.12
CA GLU A 584 -19.14 -2.78 13.21
C GLU A 584 -19.01 -1.32 13.63
N ARG A 585 -18.72 -1.06 14.90
CA ARG A 585 -18.40 0.26 15.43
C ARG A 585 -17.13 0.21 16.29
N LEU A 586 -16.21 1.12 16.01
CA LEU A 586 -14.92 1.25 16.69
C LEU A 586 -14.80 2.59 17.38
N PHE A 587 -14.33 2.56 18.63
CA PHE A 587 -13.82 3.71 19.39
C PHE A 587 -12.32 3.57 19.53
N ASP A 588 -11.57 4.50 18.96
CA ASP A 588 -10.11 4.47 18.91
C ASP A 588 -9.51 5.62 19.70
N TYR A 589 -8.68 5.31 20.70
CA TYR A 589 -7.95 6.25 21.55
C TYR A 589 -6.47 6.05 21.32
N GLU A 590 -5.76 7.13 20.99
CA GLU A 590 -4.33 7.08 20.77
C GLU A 590 -3.59 8.15 21.56
N LEU A 591 -2.40 7.80 22.05
CA LEU A 591 -1.46 8.70 22.72
C LEU A 591 -0.07 8.44 22.19
N GLY A 592 0.54 9.44 21.56
CA GLY A 592 1.85 9.31 20.93
C GLY A 592 2.87 10.32 21.43
N TYR A 593 4.13 9.91 21.42
CA TYR A 593 5.30 10.76 21.66
C TYR A 593 6.28 10.59 20.52
N HIS A 594 6.75 11.70 19.97
CA HIS A 594 7.77 11.75 18.93
C HIS A 594 8.97 12.58 19.41
N TYR A 595 10.17 12.01 19.26
CA TYR A 595 11.43 12.69 19.54
C TYR A 595 12.36 12.59 18.33
N LYS A 596 12.86 13.73 17.85
CA LYS A 596 13.74 13.81 16.70
C LYS A 596 14.90 14.77 16.93
N ASN A 597 16.10 14.29 16.60
CA ASN A 597 17.31 15.12 16.53
C ASN A 597 18.16 14.71 15.32
N SER A 598 19.39 15.24 15.20
CA SER A 598 20.29 14.95 14.06
C SER A 598 20.73 13.47 13.97
N ARG A 599 20.62 12.67 15.03
CA ARG A 599 21.08 11.28 15.08
C ARG A 599 19.97 10.28 15.25
N MET A 600 18.83 10.66 15.78
CA MET A 600 17.75 9.73 16.10
C MET A 600 16.39 10.33 15.81
N ASP A 601 15.48 9.48 15.40
CA ASP A 601 14.06 9.73 15.23
C ASP A 601 13.31 8.60 15.92
N LEU A 602 12.61 8.88 17.03
CA LEU A 602 11.98 7.90 17.91
C LEU A 602 10.50 8.21 18.03
N ASN A 603 9.67 7.18 17.89
CA ASN A 603 8.22 7.26 18.06
C ASN A 603 7.77 6.21 19.07
N ALA A 604 6.89 6.61 19.98
CA ALA A 604 6.16 5.72 20.86
C ALA A 604 4.67 6.04 20.75
N ASN A 605 3.83 5.03 20.58
CA ASN A 605 2.39 5.18 20.45
C ASN A 605 1.65 4.13 21.27
N GLY A 606 0.85 4.56 22.24
CA GLY A 606 -0.11 3.72 22.94
C GLY A 606 -1.48 3.85 22.32
N TYR A 607 -2.19 2.75 22.18
CA TYR A 607 -3.55 2.73 21.61
C TYR A 607 -4.49 1.86 22.42
N TYR A 608 -5.79 2.21 22.36
CA TYR A 608 -6.91 1.41 22.86
C TYR A 608 -8.07 1.51 21.87
N MET A 609 -8.32 0.42 21.15
CA MET A 609 -9.34 0.26 20.14
C MET A 609 -10.45 -0.63 20.70
N TYR A 610 -11.62 -0.05 20.99
CA TYR A 610 -12.78 -0.76 21.57
C TYR A 610 -13.88 -0.91 20.53
N TYR A 611 -14.30 -2.15 20.31
CA TYR A 611 -15.26 -2.51 19.28
C TYR A 611 -16.61 -2.91 19.87
N HIS A 612 -17.67 -2.50 19.20
CA HIS A 612 -19.00 -3.06 19.30
C HIS A 612 -19.36 -3.77 18.01
N ASP A 613 -20.02 -4.93 18.13
CA ASP A 613 -20.49 -5.73 17.01
C ASP A 613 -19.38 -6.07 16.00
N GLN A 614 -18.14 -6.32 16.50
CA GLN A 614 -17.04 -6.66 15.63
C GLN A 614 -17.32 -7.96 14.89
N LEU A 615 -17.12 -7.98 13.56
CA LEU A 615 -17.07 -9.19 12.76
C LEU A 615 -15.73 -9.90 13.02
N ILE A 616 -15.80 -11.12 13.49
CA ILE A 616 -14.63 -11.96 13.78
C ILE A 616 -14.70 -13.25 12.98
N LEU A 617 -13.54 -13.88 12.79
CA LEU A 617 -13.43 -15.17 12.12
C LEU A 617 -14.21 -16.23 12.90
N THR A 618 -14.97 -17.08 12.22
CA THR A 618 -15.55 -18.29 12.83
C THR A 618 -14.50 -19.37 13.02
N GLY A 619 -13.43 -19.33 12.22
CA GLY A 619 -12.41 -20.35 12.03
C GLY A 619 -12.52 -21.00 10.65
N ASP A 620 -13.69 -20.97 10.04
CA ASP A 620 -14.00 -21.60 8.76
C ASP A 620 -13.61 -20.71 7.58
N ILE A 621 -13.47 -21.33 6.42
CA ILE A 621 -13.29 -20.65 5.14
C ILE A 621 -14.38 -21.11 4.16
N ASN A 622 -14.67 -20.25 3.17
CA ASN A 622 -15.48 -20.64 2.02
C ASN A 622 -14.64 -21.35 0.95
N ASP A 623 -15.22 -21.70 -0.18
CA ASP A 623 -14.61 -22.47 -1.27
C ASP A 623 -13.46 -21.73 -2.04
N VAL A 624 -13.23 -20.46 -1.74
CA VAL A 624 -12.10 -19.67 -2.25
C VAL A 624 -11.08 -19.31 -1.16
N GLY A 625 -11.15 -19.96 0.02
CA GLY A 625 -10.25 -19.71 1.13
C GLY A 625 -10.52 -18.40 1.89
N SER A 626 -11.65 -17.71 1.63
CA SER A 626 -12.04 -16.52 2.38
C SER A 626 -12.64 -16.89 3.72
N ALA A 627 -12.30 -16.14 4.77
CA ALA A 627 -12.74 -16.43 6.12
C ALA A 627 -14.21 -16.08 6.35
N ILE A 628 -14.99 -17.02 6.87
CA ILE A 628 -16.38 -16.82 7.29
C ILE A 628 -16.38 -16.05 8.61
N MET A 629 -17.27 -15.06 8.75
CA MET A 629 -17.30 -14.15 9.90
C MET A 629 -18.66 -14.08 10.59
N THR A 630 -18.63 -13.80 11.90
CA THR A 630 -19.82 -13.54 12.73
C THR A 630 -19.59 -12.34 13.65
N ASN A 631 -20.66 -11.62 14.04
CA ASN A 631 -20.54 -10.53 14.99
C ASN A 631 -20.36 -11.01 16.44
N VAL A 632 -19.52 -10.30 17.20
CA VAL A 632 -19.44 -10.40 18.67
C VAL A 632 -19.73 -9.06 19.30
N ASP A 633 -20.45 -9.06 20.43
CA ASP A 633 -20.93 -7.83 21.08
C ASP A 633 -19.81 -6.86 21.40
N LYS A 634 -18.72 -7.35 21.98
CA LYS A 634 -17.62 -6.52 22.49
C LYS A 634 -16.26 -7.20 22.34
N SER A 635 -15.32 -6.41 21.88
CA SER A 635 -13.91 -6.80 21.84
C SER A 635 -13.01 -5.58 21.96
N TYR A 636 -11.73 -5.78 22.20
CA TYR A 636 -10.76 -4.69 22.21
C TYR A 636 -9.38 -5.11 21.72
N ARG A 637 -8.65 -4.12 21.22
CA ARG A 637 -7.21 -4.21 20.92
C ARG A 637 -6.50 -3.08 21.67
N THR A 638 -5.48 -3.38 22.44
CA THR A 638 -4.67 -2.37 23.13
C THR A 638 -3.20 -2.72 23.02
N GLY A 639 -2.36 -1.71 22.93
CA GLY A 639 -0.93 -1.96 22.82
C GLY A 639 -0.07 -0.72 22.86
N LEU A 640 1.23 -1.00 22.85
CA LEU A 640 2.31 -0.02 22.77
C LEU A 640 3.18 -0.33 21.54
N GLU A 641 3.29 0.62 20.65
CA GLU A 641 4.17 0.58 19.47
C GLU A 641 5.37 1.49 19.69
N LEU A 642 6.55 0.97 19.48
CA LEU A 642 7.81 1.70 19.54
C LEU A 642 8.49 1.59 18.18
N SER A 643 9.00 2.68 17.66
CA SER A 643 9.83 2.65 16.45
C SER A 643 10.88 3.73 16.51
N GLY A 644 12.03 3.47 15.89
CA GLY A 644 13.09 4.45 15.87
C GLY A 644 14.20 4.12 14.90
N ILE A 645 14.86 5.19 14.44
CA ILE A 645 16.08 5.11 13.65
C ILE A 645 17.18 5.80 14.45
N TYR A 646 18.33 5.13 14.58
CA TYR A 646 19.53 5.68 15.17
C TYR A 646 20.69 5.66 14.18
N HIS A 647 21.26 6.81 13.91
CA HIS A 647 22.46 6.97 13.06
C HIS A 647 23.69 7.02 13.96
N PHE A 648 24.48 5.95 13.97
CA PHE A 648 25.78 5.93 14.67
C PHE A 648 26.72 6.96 14.03
N ASP A 649 26.75 6.94 12.71
CA ASP A 649 27.45 7.89 11.84
C ASP A 649 26.80 7.94 10.45
N LYS A 650 27.50 8.46 9.42
CA LYS A 650 27.00 8.52 8.04
C LYS A 650 26.96 7.16 7.35
N SER A 651 27.66 6.17 7.90
CA SER A 651 27.82 4.83 7.29
C SER A 651 26.97 3.77 7.96
N ILE A 652 26.58 3.93 9.23
CA ILE A 652 25.84 2.92 9.99
C ILE A 652 24.56 3.51 10.58
N ALA A 653 23.44 2.87 10.28
CA ALA A 653 22.13 3.18 10.87
C ALA A 653 21.45 1.91 11.36
N LEU A 654 20.76 2.03 12.49
CA LEU A 654 19.95 0.98 13.08
C LEU A 654 18.49 1.45 13.08
N ASN A 655 17.63 0.69 12.44
CA ASN A 655 16.19 0.87 12.48
C ASN A 655 15.57 -0.24 13.33
N LEU A 656 14.77 0.15 14.32
CA LEU A 656 14.11 -0.76 15.26
C LEU A 656 12.63 -0.45 15.32
N ASN A 657 11.83 -1.49 15.43
CA ASN A 657 10.42 -1.36 15.81
C ASN A 657 10.01 -2.51 16.72
N ALA A 658 9.06 -2.28 17.60
CA ALA A 658 8.44 -3.29 18.45
C ALA A 658 6.99 -2.87 18.73
N ALA A 659 6.10 -3.82 18.74
CA ALA A 659 4.72 -3.66 19.15
C ALA A 659 4.38 -4.75 20.19
N PHE A 660 3.81 -4.33 21.29
CA PHE A 660 3.29 -5.21 22.33
C PHE A 660 1.81 -4.96 22.46
N SER A 661 0.99 -6.00 22.40
CA SER A 661 -0.47 -5.84 22.40
C SER A 661 -1.20 -6.92 23.19
N SER A 662 -2.44 -6.61 23.56
CA SER A 662 -3.41 -7.54 24.10
C SER A 662 -4.73 -7.32 23.35
N ASN A 663 -5.20 -8.36 22.67
CA ASN A 663 -6.33 -8.31 21.76
C ASN A 663 -7.35 -9.37 22.19
N LYS A 664 -8.53 -8.94 22.69
CA LYS A 664 -9.46 -9.86 23.38
C LYS A 664 -10.89 -9.67 22.91
N ILE A 665 -11.63 -10.77 22.86
CA ILE A 665 -13.09 -10.81 22.82
C ILE A 665 -13.59 -10.91 24.27
N ILE A 666 -14.71 -10.27 24.55
CA ILE A 666 -15.37 -10.33 25.84
C ILE A 666 -16.60 -11.26 25.67
N ASP A 667 -16.71 -12.26 26.56
CA ASP A 667 -17.82 -13.22 26.58
C ASP A 667 -17.98 -14.01 25.27
N PHE A 668 -16.86 -14.58 24.77
CA PHE A 668 -16.86 -15.38 23.57
C PHE A 668 -17.61 -16.70 23.76
N VAL A 669 -18.43 -17.05 22.80
CA VAL A 669 -19.14 -18.34 22.71
C VAL A 669 -18.62 -19.07 21.47
N GLU A 670 -17.92 -20.18 21.68
CA GLU A 670 -17.54 -21.09 20.61
C GLU A 670 -18.76 -21.83 20.08
N LYS A 671 -18.85 -22.00 18.77
CA LYS A 671 -19.89 -22.80 18.10
C LYS A 671 -19.18 -23.84 17.25
N VAL A 672 -19.54 -25.11 17.47
CA VAL A 672 -18.97 -26.24 16.75
C VAL A 672 -20.10 -27.00 16.06
N ASP A 673 -19.99 -27.27 14.78
CA ASP A 673 -20.99 -27.99 14.02
C ASP A 673 -21.13 -29.43 14.53
N ASN A 674 -22.35 -29.92 14.62
CA ASN A 674 -22.67 -31.32 14.97
C ASN A 674 -23.41 -31.98 13.83
N TRP A 675 -22.71 -32.81 13.08
CA TRP A 675 -23.26 -33.47 11.89
C TRP A 675 -24.18 -34.63 12.22
N ASP A 676 -24.05 -35.19 13.45
CA ASP A 676 -24.88 -36.31 13.89
C ASP A 676 -26.31 -35.87 14.28
N LEU A 677 -26.41 -34.69 14.94
CA LEU A 677 -27.66 -34.15 15.45
C LEU A 677 -28.23 -33.04 14.57
N GLY A 678 -27.40 -32.50 13.68
CA GLY A 678 -27.64 -31.25 12.99
C GLY A 678 -27.50 -30.02 13.89
N GLY A 679 -27.14 -28.88 13.33
CA GLY A 679 -26.93 -27.62 14.04
C GLY A 679 -25.57 -27.51 14.74
N GLN A 680 -25.49 -26.66 15.78
CA GLN A 680 -24.24 -26.30 16.45
C GLN A 680 -24.31 -26.53 17.95
N LEU A 681 -23.23 -27.04 18.52
CA LEU A 681 -22.99 -27.03 19.96
C LEU A 681 -22.33 -25.70 20.34
N ALA A 682 -22.84 -25.08 21.41
CA ALA A 682 -22.36 -23.78 21.87
C ALA A 682 -21.69 -23.92 23.25
N GLU A 683 -20.46 -23.42 23.40
CA GLU A 683 -19.73 -23.40 24.66
C GLU A 683 -19.24 -21.98 24.98
N SER A 684 -19.54 -21.50 26.22
CA SER A 684 -19.05 -20.18 26.64
C SER A 684 -17.62 -20.29 27.15
N LEU A 685 -16.67 -19.67 26.43
CA LEU A 685 -15.26 -19.61 26.79
C LEU A 685 -14.88 -18.33 27.55
N GLY A 686 -15.82 -17.38 27.71
CA GLY A 686 -15.61 -16.12 28.39
C GLY A 686 -14.63 -15.22 27.60
N LYS A 687 -13.54 -14.77 28.24
CA LYS A 687 -12.62 -13.82 27.62
C LYS A 687 -11.51 -14.55 26.87
N THR A 688 -11.46 -14.42 25.55
CA THR A 688 -10.51 -15.10 24.67
C THR A 688 -9.67 -14.13 23.84
N ASP A 689 -8.63 -14.62 23.16
CA ASP A 689 -7.80 -13.85 22.22
C ASP A 689 -8.47 -13.74 20.86
N LEU A 690 -8.28 -12.59 20.19
CA LEU A 690 -8.66 -12.43 18.79
C LEU A 690 -7.66 -13.20 17.91
N ALA A 691 -8.19 -13.94 16.95
CA ALA A 691 -7.39 -14.66 15.96
C ALA A 691 -6.37 -13.75 15.26
N PHE A 692 -5.24 -14.30 14.86
CA PHE A 692 -4.16 -13.64 14.13
C PHE A 692 -3.68 -12.31 14.73
N SER A 693 -3.71 -12.24 16.06
CA SER A 693 -3.39 -11.03 16.80
C SER A 693 -2.24 -11.28 17.77
N PRO A 694 -0.99 -11.36 17.28
CA PRO A 694 0.17 -11.70 18.11
C PRO A 694 0.38 -10.65 19.21
N ASN A 695 0.78 -11.12 20.40
CA ASN A 695 1.04 -10.25 21.55
C ASN A 695 2.33 -9.42 21.40
N ALA A 696 3.25 -9.87 20.56
CA ALA A 696 4.49 -9.16 20.28
C ALA A 696 4.92 -9.33 18.82
N VAL A 697 5.25 -8.20 18.20
CA VAL A 697 5.86 -8.14 16.85
C VAL A 697 7.03 -7.19 16.92
N ALA A 698 8.22 -7.63 16.48
CA ALA A 698 9.40 -6.78 16.47
C ALA A 698 10.14 -6.86 15.13
N GLY A 699 10.79 -5.77 14.76
CA GLY A 699 11.60 -5.66 13.54
C GLY A 699 12.91 -4.93 13.80
N LEU A 700 13.95 -5.36 13.13
CA LEU A 700 15.30 -4.82 13.18
C LEU A 700 15.83 -4.67 11.76
N ALA A 701 16.47 -3.54 11.43
CA ALA A 701 17.30 -3.42 10.23
C ALA A 701 18.58 -2.66 10.56
N LEU A 702 19.72 -3.35 10.46
CA LEU A 702 21.05 -2.76 10.52
C LEU A 702 21.52 -2.44 9.10
N ILE A 703 21.70 -1.17 8.80
CA ILE A 703 22.10 -0.67 7.49
C ILE A 703 23.54 -0.19 7.58
N TRP A 704 24.39 -0.72 6.70
CA TRP A 704 25.81 -0.40 6.63
C TRP A 704 26.19 0.05 5.22
N LYS A 705 26.79 1.25 5.13
CA LYS A 705 27.28 1.86 3.91
C LYS A 705 28.80 2.10 4.00
N PRO A 706 29.63 1.05 3.83
CA PRO A 706 31.09 1.16 3.96
C PRO A 706 31.70 2.14 2.96
N ILE A 707 31.12 2.22 1.78
CA ILE A 707 31.44 3.18 0.72
C ILE A 707 30.12 3.69 0.09
N PRO A 708 30.12 4.87 -0.55
CA PRO A 708 28.90 5.45 -1.12
C PRO A 708 28.17 4.56 -2.13
N SER A 709 28.91 3.67 -2.81
CA SER A 709 28.37 2.77 -3.83
C SER A 709 27.86 1.43 -3.28
N LEU A 710 28.12 1.07 -2.02
CA LEU A 710 27.72 -0.20 -1.44
C LEU A 710 26.85 0.01 -0.21
N THR A 711 25.68 -0.60 -0.23
CA THR A 711 24.80 -0.70 0.93
C THR A 711 24.58 -2.17 1.27
N ALA A 712 24.81 -2.53 2.52
CA ALA A 712 24.45 -3.83 3.09
C ALA A 712 23.39 -3.61 4.16
N SER A 713 22.40 -4.48 4.25
CA SER A 713 21.46 -4.51 5.37
C SER A 713 21.26 -5.92 5.89
N PHE A 714 21.23 -6.04 7.21
CA PHE A 714 20.78 -7.23 7.91
C PHE A 714 19.44 -6.89 8.56
N GLU A 715 18.42 -7.67 8.25
CA GLU A 715 17.05 -7.43 8.69
C GLU A 715 16.57 -8.64 9.49
N GLY A 716 15.87 -8.39 10.59
CA GLY A 716 15.28 -9.42 11.45
C GLY A 716 13.81 -9.08 11.73
N LYS A 717 12.97 -10.11 11.76
CA LYS A 717 11.56 -10.02 12.09
C LYS A 717 11.21 -11.10 13.11
N TYR A 718 10.57 -10.69 14.20
CA TYR A 718 10.00 -11.57 15.21
C TYR A 718 8.50 -11.40 15.27
N VAL A 719 7.77 -12.51 15.33
CA VAL A 719 6.33 -12.56 15.58
C VAL A 719 6.11 -13.63 16.67
N SER A 720 5.38 -13.28 17.72
CA SER A 720 4.99 -14.23 18.77
C SER A 720 3.90 -15.18 18.27
N GLN A 721 3.60 -16.21 19.05
CA GLN A 721 2.46 -17.10 18.83
C GLN A 721 1.19 -16.33 18.44
N GLN A 722 0.41 -16.89 17.51
CA GLN A 722 -0.86 -16.38 17.05
C GLN A 722 -1.91 -17.49 17.09
N TYR A 723 -3.08 -17.25 17.66
CA TYR A 723 -4.18 -18.21 17.56
C TYR A 723 -4.80 -18.14 16.16
N ILE A 724 -5.15 -19.29 15.61
CA ILE A 724 -5.78 -19.39 14.27
C ILE A 724 -7.25 -18.99 14.36
N ASP A 725 -7.90 -19.32 15.47
CA ASP A 725 -9.29 -18.98 15.78
C ASP A 725 -9.40 -18.14 17.07
N ASN A 726 -10.62 -17.86 17.51
CA ASN A 726 -10.86 -17.00 18.66
C ASN A 726 -11.03 -17.75 20.00
N THR A 727 -10.63 -19.00 20.09
CA THR A 727 -10.84 -19.83 21.30
C THR A 727 -9.70 -19.74 22.30
N SER A 728 -8.55 -19.19 21.94
CA SER A 728 -7.32 -19.20 22.72
C SER A 728 -6.76 -20.63 22.96
N SER A 729 -7.02 -21.57 22.06
CA SER A 729 -6.48 -22.93 22.13
C SER A 729 -5.06 -22.97 21.60
N ASP A 730 -4.11 -23.45 22.42
CA ASP A 730 -2.72 -23.62 21.99
C ASP A 730 -2.55 -24.67 20.88
N GLU A 731 -3.46 -25.65 20.77
CA GLU A 731 -3.48 -26.63 19.69
C GLU A 731 -3.91 -26.03 18.34
N ARG A 732 -4.47 -24.83 18.36
CA ARG A 732 -4.97 -24.08 17.21
C ARG A 732 -4.22 -22.76 17.12
N SER A 733 -2.92 -22.86 16.99
CA SER A 733 -2.06 -21.68 16.94
C SER A 733 -0.92 -21.85 15.94
N LEU A 734 -0.36 -20.74 15.53
CA LEU A 734 0.88 -20.64 14.78
C LEU A 734 2.03 -20.42 15.76
N ASP A 735 3.11 -21.12 15.57
CA ASP A 735 4.31 -20.99 16.39
C ASP A 735 4.98 -19.62 16.26
N PRO A 736 5.65 -19.14 17.31
CA PRO A 736 6.46 -17.94 17.20
C PRO A 736 7.67 -18.18 16.29
N TYR A 737 8.04 -17.15 15.51
CA TYR A 737 9.17 -17.27 14.60
C TYR A 737 10.08 -16.04 14.58
N ILE A 738 11.35 -16.27 14.20
CA ILE A 738 12.33 -15.22 13.88
C ILE A 738 12.88 -15.47 12.49
N VAL A 739 12.65 -14.54 11.56
CA VAL A 739 13.18 -14.62 10.19
C VAL A 739 14.20 -13.51 9.97
N ASN A 740 15.31 -13.86 9.33
CA ASN A 740 16.39 -12.92 9.07
C ASN A 740 16.74 -12.89 7.59
N ASN A 741 16.97 -11.69 7.07
CA ASN A 741 17.31 -11.44 5.68
C ASN A 741 18.64 -10.66 5.57
N LEU A 742 19.39 -10.93 4.55
CA LEU A 742 20.59 -10.17 4.19
C LEU A 742 20.41 -9.57 2.81
N LYS A 743 20.60 -8.24 2.68
CA LYS A 743 20.46 -7.54 1.40
C LYS A 743 21.75 -6.76 1.08
N LEU A 744 22.16 -6.82 -0.16
CA LEU A 744 23.29 -6.09 -0.70
C LEU A 744 22.85 -5.30 -1.93
N SER A 745 23.27 -4.05 -2.02
CA SER A 745 23.05 -3.20 -3.20
C SER A 745 24.37 -2.51 -3.55
N TYR A 746 24.84 -2.72 -4.78
CA TYR A 746 26.05 -2.12 -5.28
C TYR A 746 25.78 -1.29 -6.52
N SER A 747 26.04 0.02 -6.46
CA SER A 747 25.82 0.98 -7.55
C SER A 747 27.15 1.43 -8.15
N VAL A 748 27.23 1.41 -9.48
CA VAL A 748 28.36 1.96 -10.24
C VAL A 748 27.85 2.91 -11.32
N LYS A 749 28.65 3.93 -11.65
CA LYS A 749 28.35 4.93 -12.69
C LYS A 749 29.36 4.83 -13.85
N PRO A 750 29.14 3.89 -14.79
CA PRO A 750 30.00 3.76 -15.96
C PRO A 750 29.86 4.98 -16.87
N LYS A 751 30.84 5.19 -17.77
CA LYS A 751 30.88 6.37 -18.65
C LYS A 751 29.71 6.44 -19.66
N PHE A 752 29.12 5.31 -20.02
CA PHE A 752 28.13 5.20 -21.11
C PHE A 752 26.69 5.04 -20.62
N ILE A 753 26.46 4.78 -19.33
CA ILE A 753 25.16 4.65 -18.68
C ILE A 753 25.15 5.46 -17.39
N LYS A 754 23.98 6.00 -17.05
CA LYS A 754 23.84 6.87 -15.89
C LYS A 754 24.16 6.15 -14.58
N GLU A 755 23.65 4.93 -14.44
CA GLU A 755 23.86 4.11 -13.25
C GLU A 755 23.58 2.63 -13.57
N LEU A 756 24.36 1.74 -12.97
CA LEU A 756 24.14 0.30 -12.95
C LEU A 756 24.06 -0.12 -11.48
N VAL A 757 22.97 -0.79 -11.09
CA VAL A 757 22.77 -1.25 -9.71
C VAL A 757 22.64 -2.77 -9.71
N LEU A 758 23.45 -3.42 -8.90
CA LEU A 758 23.38 -4.85 -8.60
C LEU A 758 22.75 -5.02 -7.22
N ASN A 759 21.68 -5.79 -7.14
CA ASN A 759 20.99 -6.10 -5.90
C ASN A 759 21.06 -7.62 -5.64
N LEU A 760 21.28 -8.00 -4.40
CA LEU A 760 21.19 -9.38 -3.93
C LEU A 760 20.40 -9.39 -2.62
N ALA A 761 19.36 -10.20 -2.56
CA ALA A 761 18.64 -10.54 -1.35
C ALA A 761 18.81 -12.02 -1.04
N LEU A 762 19.19 -12.33 0.16
CA LEU A 762 19.11 -13.66 0.77
C LEU A 762 18.03 -13.58 1.83
N ASN A 763 16.93 -14.24 1.60
CA ASN A 763 15.80 -14.26 2.52
C ASN A 763 15.92 -15.51 3.41
N ASN A 764 15.44 -15.37 4.64
CA ASN A 764 15.42 -16.46 5.63
C ASN A 764 16.78 -17.18 5.74
N VAL A 765 17.85 -16.41 5.98
CA VAL A 765 19.24 -16.91 5.94
C VAL A 765 19.55 -18.01 6.93
N PHE A 766 18.74 -18.18 7.98
CA PHE A 766 18.88 -19.25 8.97
C PHE A 766 17.95 -20.44 8.70
N ASN A 767 17.24 -20.42 7.56
CA ASN A 767 16.32 -21.47 7.12
C ASN A 767 15.27 -21.85 8.19
N GLN A 768 14.69 -20.84 8.85
CA GLN A 768 13.60 -21.03 9.80
C GLN A 768 12.36 -21.57 9.08
N GLU A 769 11.79 -22.64 9.56
CA GLU A 769 10.46 -23.11 9.16
C GLU A 769 9.40 -22.33 9.95
N TYR A 770 8.39 -21.80 9.26
CA TYR A 770 7.35 -20.99 9.89
C TYR A 770 6.12 -20.84 8.99
N GLU A 771 4.99 -20.61 9.61
CA GLU A 771 3.70 -20.30 8.98
C GLU A 771 3.23 -18.91 9.40
N THR A 772 2.57 -18.21 8.49
CA THR A 772 2.08 -16.85 8.75
C THR A 772 0.55 -16.75 8.72
N ASN A 773 -0.12 -17.80 8.25
CA ASN A 773 -1.55 -17.92 8.16
C ASN A 773 -1.97 -19.38 8.28
N ALA A 774 -3.22 -19.62 8.66
CA ALA A 774 -3.85 -20.94 8.66
C ALA A 774 -5.38 -20.76 8.77
N TRP A 775 -6.11 -21.85 8.61
CA TRP A 775 -7.53 -21.95 8.92
C TRP A 775 -7.80 -23.25 9.64
N VAL A 776 -8.93 -23.36 10.36
CA VAL A 776 -9.37 -24.55 11.07
C VAL A 776 -10.88 -24.62 11.09
N TYR A 777 -11.44 -25.71 10.58
CA TYR A 777 -12.85 -26.08 10.68
C TYR A 777 -13.01 -27.21 11.67
N ARG A 778 -14.07 -27.16 12.51
CA ARG A 778 -14.30 -28.11 13.61
C ARG A 778 -15.72 -28.60 13.58
N TYR A 779 -15.89 -29.92 13.79
CA TYR A 779 -17.19 -30.53 13.78
C TYR A 779 -17.21 -31.81 14.61
N TYR A 780 -18.40 -32.24 15.04
CA TYR A 780 -18.63 -33.55 15.59
C TYR A 780 -19.22 -34.46 14.53
N TYR A 781 -18.65 -35.66 14.38
CA TYR A 781 -19.12 -36.72 13.52
C TYR A 781 -18.89 -38.08 14.20
N GLU A 782 -19.95 -38.93 14.27
CA GLU A 782 -19.97 -40.19 15.02
C GLU A 782 -19.57 -39.99 16.50
N ASP A 783 -20.13 -38.92 17.12
CA ASP A 783 -19.81 -38.49 18.50
C ASP A 783 -18.31 -38.19 18.74
N VAL A 784 -17.49 -38.08 17.68
CA VAL A 784 -16.07 -37.76 17.76
C VAL A 784 -15.82 -36.34 17.27
N TYR A 785 -15.05 -35.57 18.07
CA TYR A 785 -14.58 -34.27 17.64
C TYR A 785 -13.55 -34.41 16.53
N GLN A 786 -13.83 -33.79 15.40
CA GLN A 786 -12.99 -33.78 14.20
C GLN A 786 -12.50 -32.35 13.91
N LYS A 787 -11.37 -32.24 13.25
CA LYS A 787 -10.88 -30.97 12.69
C LYS A 787 -10.35 -31.16 11.28
N MET A 788 -10.57 -30.17 10.44
CA MET A 788 -9.88 -29.94 9.18
C MET A 788 -9.08 -28.66 9.32
N ASP A 789 -7.87 -28.63 8.81
CA ASP A 789 -7.01 -27.45 8.89
C ASP A 789 -6.13 -27.30 7.63
N GLY A 790 -5.66 -26.09 7.40
CA GLY A 790 -4.69 -25.80 6.35
C GLY A 790 -3.76 -24.66 6.81
N TYR A 791 -2.47 -24.90 6.73
CA TYR A 791 -1.41 -23.98 7.11
C TYR A 791 -0.73 -23.41 5.86
N PHE A 792 -0.21 -22.19 5.96
CA PHE A 792 0.49 -21.53 4.84
C PHE A 792 1.98 -21.36 5.15
N PRO A 793 2.80 -22.41 4.89
CA PRO A 793 4.24 -22.39 5.12
C PRO A 793 4.92 -21.37 4.22
N GLN A 794 5.87 -20.66 4.79
CA GLN A 794 6.71 -19.73 4.06
C GLN A 794 8.04 -20.38 3.67
N ALA A 795 8.61 -19.92 2.55
CA ALA A 795 9.83 -20.50 2.01
C ALA A 795 11.01 -20.45 3.00
N GLY A 796 11.78 -21.54 3.05
CA GLY A 796 13.07 -21.58 3.70
C GLY A 796 14.07 -20.60 3.06
N ILE A 797 15.38 -20.87 3.20
CA ILE A 797 16.41 -20.03 2.60
C ILE A 797 16.21 -19.91 1.09
N ASN A 798 16.13 -18.67 0.60
CA ASN A 798 15.94 -18.38 -0.81
C ASN A 798 16.65 -17.07 -1.19
N PHE A 799 16.81 -16.83 -2.48
CA PHE A 799 17.50 -15.62 -2.96
C PHE A 799 16.76 -14.93 -4.10
N MET A 800 17.08 -13.65 -4.27
CA MET A 800 16.74 -12.83 -5.43
C MET A 800 17.97 -11.99 -5.82
N ALA A 801 18.38 -12.08 -7.08
CA ALA A 801 19.48 -11.28 -7.63
C ALA A 801 18.98 -10.40 -8.77
N GLY A 802 19.20 -9.09 -8.66
CA GLY A 802 18.68 -8.08 -9.58
C GLY A 802 19.76 -7.23 -10.23
N LEU A 803 19.50 -6.81 -11.46
CA LEU A 803 20.31 -5.86 -12.23
C LEU A 803 19.41 -4.74 -12.73
N SER A 804 19.69 -3.50 -12.32
CA SER A 804 19.04 -2.29 -12.82
C SER A 804 20.01 -1.47 -13.66
N ILE A 805 19.58 -1.06 -14.85
CA ILE A 805 20.35 -0.22 -15.79
C ILE A 805 19.58 1.06 -16.01
N LYS A 806 20.13 2.21 -15.56
CA LYS A 806 19.56 3.55 -15.79
C LYS A 806 20.32 4.26 -16.90
N LEU A 807 19.56 4.72 -17.90
CA LEU A 807 20.07 5.39 -19.12
C LEU A 807 19.89 6.91 -19.04
#